data_7b92278ef891b632b094d20966ac811c
#
_entry.id   7b92278ef891b632b094d20966ac811c
#
_cell.length_a   1.000
_cell.length_b   1.000
_cell.length_c   1.000
_cell.angle_alpha   90.00
_cell.angle_beta   90.00
_cell.angle_gamma   90.00
#
_symmetry.space_group_name_H-M   'P 1'
#
loop_
_entity.id
_entity.type
_entity.pdbx_description
1 polymer ?
#
loop_
_entity_poly.entity_id
_entity_poly.type
_entity_poly.pdbx_seq_one_letter_code
_entity_poly.pdbx_strand_id
1 'polypeptide(L)'
;MADDPSKTSIRYPWLARLSLAAGLPILMLLALEGGLRLGGYGRPTTFMIPDEKPGFLRTNPDFASLFLPGNFDLRPLNFRMAAHKAPGTVRIVVLGESAAQGIPVPTFAFAPQVRAQLRARYPGREFEVINTGIVAINSHVVYQVAREMAGYEPDLFLVYMGNNEVVGPYGPGCAYLSQMPPLWVIRSSVFIRSTRTGQLFGAIVGRLAKHRGKPAEWGGMSMFVNNAVPGDDPRLERVYANFTANLTGIVKAASSAGAKTVLCTVVTNLKDCAPFLSVHKSGLSPEKLKEWKEAFDEGKLEWLLWDRDRARVSLGRALEIDPQYAETSFMLGNLDLHAGATEDARRHFADALHWDALRFRPDPRICDAIRSVARQNPKDVVLLDSAMALGSDPASTEPISGREILFEHVHFDWDGNVILGRLMAHACSDALFGKADARGWMMGRADCAQALAFSEHERLPMLLRIDVLVRKPPFTNQLTHVYDEARFAAEIKDASQVMKYEVTLAQAGTVATKALAADPDNPSLAGILEGIKLDTGDIEGALALARRAGELLPRDFALSADEASILMRLDRNDEAKAVLMNAVGSGADLDMLAPVLSDFWTRTKQYSEGLKFMDGEIAKRPGDIRMRIVRAGLLSGSGDDAGALAAFKGVLADDPSNEDALEAAVAIITKQGHADDAAALSLSTAPSQPRNQANSLRAAKACEAKSDAEGEVANLETAELSGPVTSTFELTVALKLYKLGRNYEMMEHLAQAQRLSPFDGDPEVTASIGKLVERMRAETRLP
;
A
#
# COMPACT_ATOMS: atom_id res chain seq x y z
N MET A 1 55.61 25.61 -62.52
CA MET A 1 55.38 24.67 -61.37
C MET A 1 54.08 25.06 -60.78
N ALA A 2 53.07 24.27 -61.07
CA ALA A 2 51.68 24.48 -60.52
C ALA A 2 51.54 23.74 -59.20
N ASP A 3 51.19 24.47 -58.15
CA ASP A 3 50.81 23.87 -56.83
C ASP A 3 49.50 23.13 -56.97
N ASP A 4 49.53 21.90 -56.56
CA ASP A 4 48.36 21.00 -56.48
C ASP A 4 47.55 21.31 -55.21
N PRO A 5 46.26 21.77 -55.30
CA PRO A 5 45.47 22.19 -54.16
C PRO A 5 44.74 21.05 -53.39
N SER A 6 45.14 19.78 -53.57
CA SER A 6 44.36 18.66 -53.07
C SER A 6 44.83 18.02 -51.76
N LYS A 7 45.67 18.64 -50.95
CA LYS A 7 46.10 18.15 -49.64
C LYS A 7 45.60 19.03 -48.51
N THR A 8 44.33 18.97 -48.19
CA THR A 8 43.82 19.37 -46.85
C THR A 8 44.34 18.41 -45.78
N SER A 9 45.52 18.70 -45.24
CA SER A 9 46.07 17.99 -44.11
C SER A 9 45.21 18.28 -42.88
N ILE A 10 44.51 17.26 -42.34
CA ILE A 10 43.81 17.38 -41.05
C ILE A 10 44.88 17.74 -40.01
N ARG A 11 44.85 18.96 -39.51
CA ARG A 11 45.86 19.54 -38.57
C ARG A 11 46.00 18.74 -37.25
N TYR A 12 45.01 17.85 -36.91
CA TYR A 12 45.01 16.99 -35.71
C TYR A 12 44.43 15.61 -36.03
N PRO A 13 45.20 14.69 -36.64
CA PRO A 13 44.71 13.36 -37.04
C PRO A 13 44.25 12.50 -35.83
N TRP A 14 44.76 12.76 -34.62
CA TRP A 14 44.35 12.09 -33.42
C TRP A 14 42.95 12.54 -32.95
N LEU A 15 42.60 13.83 -33.10
CA LEU A 15 41.22 14.32 -32.82
C LEU A 15 40.19 13.70 -33.77
N ALA A 16 40.54 13.59 -35.07
CA ALA A 16 39.69 12.93 -36.05
C ALA A 16 39.48 11.42 -35.71
N ARG A 17 40.57 10.73 -35.29
CA ARG A 17 40.47 9.34 -34.83
C ARG A 17 39.65 9.19 -33.54
N LEU A 18 39.82 10.09 -32.58
CA LEU A 18 39.03 10.13 -31.34
C LEU A 18 37.54 10.44 -31.62
N SER A 19 37.26 11.39 -32.50
CA SER A 19 35.90 11.72 -32.93
C SER A 19 35.25 10.55 -33.68
N LEU A 20 35.99 9.82 -34.48
CA LEU A 20 35.49 8.63 -35.18
C LEU A 20 35.29 7.47 -34.19
N ALA A 21 36.23 7.26 -33.27
CA ALA A 21 36.17 6.21 -32.27
C ALA A 21 35.00 6.37 -31.26
N ALA A 22 34.66 7.62 -30.90
CA ALA A 22 33.51 7.91 -30.04
C ALA A 22 32.21 8.13 -30.84
N GLY A 23 32.29 8.82 -31.99
CA GLY A 23 31.11 9.16 -32.79
C GLY A 23 30.47 7.98 -33.51
N LEU A 24 31.29 7.06 -34.04
CA LEU A 24 30.75 5.89 -34.76
C LEU A 24 29.90 4.97 -33.86
N PRO A 25 30.31 4.57 -32.66
CA PRO A 25 29.45 3.81 -31.75
C PRO A 25 28.15 4.54 -31.37
N ILE A 26 28.20 5.86 -31.15
CA ILE A 26 27.03 6.68 -30.89
C ILE A 26 26.07 6.66 -32.08
N LEU A 27 26.55 6.85 -33.29
CA LEU A 27 25.74 6.79 -34.51
C LEU A 27 25.13 5.40 -34.71
N MET A 28 25.86 4.32 -34.43
CA MET A 28 25.35 2.97 -34.49
C MET A 28 24.24 2.74 -33.48
N LEU A 29 24.38 3.22 -32.23
CA LEU A 29 23.36 3.17 -31.22
C LEU A 29 22.12 3.97 -31.59
N LEU A 30 22.28 5.17 -32.15
CA LEU A 30 21.15 5.97 -32.62
C LEU A 30 20.44 5.32 -33.81
N ALA A 31 21.18 4.72 -34.75
CA ALA A 31 20.61 3.98 -35.87
C ALA A 31 19.84 2.71 -35.37
N LEU A 32 20.41 2.00 -34.41
CA LEU A 32 19.75 0.86 -33.77
C LEU A 32 18.47 1.31 -33.05
N GLU A 33 18.52 2.37 -32.24
CA GLU A 33 17.35 2.95 -31.57
C GLU A 33 16.26 3.33 -32.56
N GLY A 34 16.62 4.03 -33.65
CA GLY A 34 15.70 4.40 -34.72
C GLY A 34 15.09 3.19 -35.41
N GLY A 35 15.90 2.18 -35.74
CA GLY A 35 15.43 0.92 -36.33
C GLY A 35 14.49 0.15 -35.44
N LEU A 36 14.79 0.04 -34.13
CA LEU A 36 13.92 -0.61 -33.16
C LEU A 36 12.59 0.13 -33.01
N ARG A 37 12.60 1.47 -33.01
CA ARG A 37 11.36 2.28 -32.95
C ARG A 37 10.50 2.10 -34.20
N LEU A 38 11.10 2.14 -35.37
CA LEU A 38 10.40 1.92 -36.66
C LEU A 38 9.85 0.50 -36.77
N GLY A 39 10.57 -0.50 -36.24
CA GLY A 39 10.13 -1.90 -36.15
C GLY A 39 9.12 -2.18 -35.04
N GLY A 40 8.69 -1.18 -34.28
CA GLY A 40 7.73 -1.36 -33.19
C GLY A 40 8.24 -2.17 -31.98
N TYR A 41 9.58 -2.35 -31.86
CA TYR A 41 10.16 -3.10 -30.74
C TYR A 41 10.10 -2.34 -29.42
N GLY A 42 9.79 -3.08 -28.34
CA GLY A 42 9.77 -2.59 -26.98
C GLY A 42 8.46 -1.84 -26.65
N ARG A 43 8.40 -1.25 -25.44
CA ARG A 43 7.19 -0.61 -24.90
C ARG A 43 7.43 0.86 -24.57
N PRO A 44 6.37 1.70 -24.54
CA PRO A 44 6.48 3.06 -24.02
C PRO A 44 6.96 3.05 -22.57
N THR A 45 7.81 4.02 -22.22
CA THR A 45 8.35 4.19 -20.86
C THR A 45 8.02 5.55 -20.27
N THR A 46 7.24 6.34 -20.99
CA THR A 46 6.66 7.60 -20.50
C THR A 46 5.53 7.32 -19.52
N PHE A 47 5.29 8.25 -18.59
CA PHE A 47 4.16 8.16 -17.64
C PHE A 47 2.81 8.30 -18.36
N MET A 48 2.75 9.24 -19.32
CA MET A 48 1.59 9.43 -20.19
C MET A 48 1.85 8.85 -21.57
N ILE A 49 0.85 8.19 -22.13
CA ILE A 49 0.85 7.64 -23.49
C ILE A 49 -0.38 8.10 -24.24
N PRO A 50 -0.34 8.14 -25.60
CA PRO A 50 -1.51 8.50 -26.39
C PRO A 50 -2.72 7.64 -26.05
N ASP A 51 -3.88 8.27 -25.93
CA ASP A 51 -5.16 7.61 -25.79
C ASP A 51 -5.76 7.28 -27.17
N GLU A 52 -6.74 6.40 -27.21
CA GLU A 52 -7.51 6.09 -28.44
C GLU A 52 -8.32 7.30 -28.91
N LYS A 53 -8.74 8.17 -28.00
CA LYS A 53 -9.39 9.44 -28.31
C LYS A 53 -8.34 10.46 -28.75
N PRO A 54 -8.37 10.95 -30.01
CA PRO A 54 -7.41 11.92 -30.48
C PRO A 54 -7.34 13.18 -29.62
N GLY A 55 -6.13 13.64 -29.32
CA GLY A 55 -5.88 14.82 -28.47
C GLY A 55 -5.90 14.53 -26.98
N PHE A 56 -6.10 13.27 -26.58
CA PHE A 56 -6.03 12.84 -25.18
C PHE A 56 -4.83 11.95 -24.92
N LEU A 57 -4.43 11.92 -23.65
CA LEU A 57 -3.40 11.06 -23.09
C LEU A 57 -4.01 10.24 -21.96
N ARG A 58 -3.47 9.06 -21.74
CA ARG A 58 -3.80 8.19 -20.60
C ARG A 58 -2.55 7.78 -19.87
N THR A 59 -2.69 7.35 -18.64
CA THR A 59 -1.57 6.78 -17.87
C THR A 59 -1.05 5.49 -18.51
N ASN A 60 0.26 5.31 -18.41
CA ASN A 60 0.93 4.09 -18.84
C ASN A 60 0.94 3.08 -17.68
N PRO A 61 0.20 1.97 -17.76
CA PRO A 61 0.18 0.97 -16.68
C PRO A 61 1.55 0.33 -16.43
N ASP A 62 2.42 0.32 -17.45
CA ASP A 62 3.76 -0.30 -17.36
C ASP A 62 4.85 0.66 -16.86
N PHE A 63 4.51 1.91 -16.53
CA PHE A 63 5.51 2.93 -16.18
C PHE A 63 6.43 2.51 -15.04
N ALA A 64 5.87 1.93 -13.97
CA ALA A 64 6.63 1.53 -12.78
C ALA A 64 7.71 0.47 -13.09
N SER A 65 7.53 -0.34 -14.13
CA SER A 65 8.49 -1.35 -14.57
C SER A 65 9.83 -0.79 -15.06
N LEU A 66 9.91 0.54 -15.28
CA LEU A 66 11.16 1.22 -15.56
C LEU A 66 12.10 1.22 -14.34
N PHE A 67 11.54 1.15 -13.14
CA PHE A 67 12.25 1.25 -11.86
C PHE A 67 12.29 -0.06 -11.10
N LEU A 68 11.28 -0.88 -11.28
CA LEU A 68 11.01 -2.10 -10.53
C LEU A 68 11.29 -3.35 -11.36
N PRO A 69 11.55 -4.51 -10.74
CA PRO A 69 11.57 -5.80 -11.44
C PRO A 69 10.27 -6.05 -12.19
N GLY A 70 10.36 -6.69 -13.37
CA GLY A 70 9.27 -6.76 -14.34
C GLY A 70 7.99 -7.48 -13.95
N ASN A 71 7.90 -8.06 -12.74
CA ASN A 71 6.73 -8.80 -12.25
C ASN A 71 5.98 -8.07 -11.12
N PHE A 72 6.38 -6.83 -10.78
CA PHE A 72 5.66 -6.05 -9.79
C PHE A 72 4.52 -5.30 -10.47
N ASP A 73 3.29 -5.71 -10.17
CA ASP A 73 2.07 -5.07 -10.69
C ASP A 73 1.74 -3.79 -9.89
N LEU A 74 2.66 -2.82 -9.91
CA LEU A 74 2.48 -1.51 -9.29
C LEU A 74 2.13 -0.50 -10.38
N ARG A 75 0.85 -0.16 -10.46
CA ARG A 75 0.30 0.70 -11.52
C ARG A 75 -0.05 2.08 -10.99
N PRO A 76 0.15 3.15 -11.79
CA PRO A 76 -0.46 4.44 -11.50
C PRO A 76 -1.98 4.33 -11.57
N LEU A 77 -2.68 5.32 -11.00
CA LEU A 77 -4.12 5.46 -11.21
C LEU A 77 -4.41 5.57 -12.70
N ASN A 78 -5.47 4.88 -13.14
CA ASN A 78 -5.95 5.02 -14.50
C ASN A 78 -6.75 6.31 -14.63
N PHE A 79 -6.25 7.23 -15.45
CA PHE A 79 -6.96 8.46 -15.80
C PHE A 79 -6.63 8.88 -17.24
N ARG A 80 -7.53 9.69 -17.78
CA ARG A 80 -7.39 10.32 -19.09
C ARG A 80 -7.32 11.84 -18.90
N MET A 81 -6.44 12.52 -19.64
CA MET A 81 -6.39 13.98 -19.66
C MET A 81 -6.24 14.51 -21.10
N ALA A 82 -6.68 15.71 -21.35
CA ALA A 82 -6.38 16.40 -22.60
C ALA A 82 -4.87 16.73 -22.69
N ALA A 83 -4.25 16.48 -23.85
CA ALA A 83 -2.83 16.79 -24.06
C ALA A 83 -2.55 18.29 -23.87
N HIS A 84 -3.49 19.13 -24.30
CA HIS A 84 -3.50 20.58 -24.03
C HIS A 84 -4.70 20.93 -23.17
N LYS A 85 -4.47 21.71 -22.11
CA LYS A 85 -5.57 22.12 -21.23
C LYS A 85 -6.50 23.12 -21.92
N ALA A 86 -7.79 23.06 -21.57
CA ALA A 86 -8.75 24.03 -22.09
C ALA A 86 -8.43 25.44 -21.58
N PRO A 87 -8.71 26.49 -22.37
CA PRO A 87 -8.49 27.87 -21.93
C PRO A 87 -9.21 28.17 -20.61
N GLY A 88 -8.52 28.79 -19.66
CA GLY A 88 -9.06 29.13 -18.35
C GLY A 88 -9.02 28.01 -17.32
N THR A 89 -8.66 26.78 -17.69
CA THR A 89 -8.48 25.66 -16.75
C THR A 89 -7.19 25.83 -15.95
N VAL A 90 -7.29 25.63 -14.64
CA VAL A 90 -6.14 25.54 -13.74
C VAL A 90 -5.77 24.07 -13.55
N ARG A 91 -4.57 23.67 -14.03
CA ARG A 91 -4.07 22.31 -13.95
C ARG A 91 -3.12 22.16 -12.78
N ILE A 92 -3.52 21.34 -11.80
CA ILE A 92 -2.75 21.00 -10.60
C ILE A 92 -2.31 19.55 -10.73
N VAL A 93 -1.00 19.29 -10.65
CA VAL A 93 -0.44 17.93 -10.65
C VAL A 93 -0.06 17.54 -9.24
N VAL A 94 -0.70 16.52 -8.71
CA VAL A 94 -0.38 15.93 -7.41
C VAL A 94 0.72 14.89 -7.59
N LEU A 95 1.82 15.07 -6.91
CA LEU A 95 3.01 14.24 -6.98
C LEU A 95 3.27 13.57 -5.62
N GLY A 96 3.40 12.25 -5.61
CA GLY A 96 3.69 11.51 -4.39
C GLY A 96 3.59 10.01 -4.51
N GLU A 97 3.44 9.35 -3.37
CA GLU A 97 3.48 7.91 -3.17
C GLU A 97 2.08 7.35 -2.86
N SER A 98 1.97 6.23 -2.12
CA SER A 98 0.69 5.59 -1.79
C SER A 98 -0.30 6.50 -1.05
N ALA A 99 0.18 7.32 -0.12
CA ALA A 99 -0.67 8.29 0.58
C ALA A 99 -1.22 9.37 -0.37
N ALA A 100 -0.43 9.79 -1.37
CA ALA A 100 -0.88 10.71 -2.40
C ALA A 100 -1.80 10.00 -3.42
N GLN A 101 -1.51 8.75 -3.76
CA GLN A 101 -2.43 7.94 -4.58
C GLN A 101 -3.80 7.80 -3.92
N GLY A 102 -3.82 7.74 -2.58
CA GLY A 102 -5.05 7.73 -1.80
C GLY A 102 -5.51 6.34 -1.38
N ILE A 103 -4.58 5.51 -0.91
CA ILE A 103 -4.91 4.24 -0.27
C ILE A 103 -5.75 4.54 0.99
N PRO A 104 -6.85 3.80 1.28
CA PRO A 104 -7.34 2.62 0.56
C PRO A 104 -8.27 2.93 -0.63
N VAL A 105 -8.85 4.13 -0.72
CA VAL A 105 -9.82 4.52 -1.76
C VAL A 105 -9.47 5.89 -2.31
N PRO A 106 -8.88 5.97 -3.52
CA PRO A 106 -8.41 7.22 -4.12
C PRO A 106 -9.48 8.31 -4.26
N THR A 107 -10.75 7.93 -4.40
CA THR A 107 -11.89 8.86 -4.51
C THR A 107 -12.06 9.74 -3.28
N PHE A 108 -11.67 9.25 -2.11
CA PHE A 108 -11.82 9.96 -0.83
C PHE A 108 -10.51 10.58 -0.32
N ALA A 109 -9.43 10.46 -1.09
CA ALA A 109 -8.13 11.02 -0.76
C ALA A 109 -8.10 12.55 -0.79
N PHE A 110 -7.00 13.14 -0.31
CA PHE A 110 -6.84 14.58 -0.27
C PHE A 110 -6.87 15.26 -1.66
N ALA A 111 -6.45 14.59 -2.73
CA ALA A 111 -6.43 15.18 -4.07
C ALA A 111 -7.84 15.54 -4.59
N PRO A 112 -8.86 14.65 -4.55
CA PRO A 112 -10.26 15.02 -4.79
C PRO A 112 -10.80 16.07 -3.82
N GLN A 113 -10.38 16.07 -2.54
CA GLN A 113 -10.75 17.10 -1.56
C GLN A 113 -10.25 18.48 -1.99
N VAL A 114 -8.98 18.57 -2.44
CA VAL A 114 -8.39 19.83 -2.98
C VAL A 114 -9.23 20.35 -4.15
N ARG A 115 -9.61 19.47 -5.09
CA ARG A 115 -10.45 19.86 -6.24
C ARG A 115 -11.81 20.39 -5.78
N ALA A 116 -12.49 19.71 -4.87
CA ALA A 116 -13.79 20.13 -4.34
C ALA A 116 -13.71 21.49 -3.63
N GLN A 117 -12.74 21.68 -2.77
CA GLN A 117 -12.48 22.92 -2.04
C GLN A 117 -12.24 24.11 -2.99
N LEU A 118 -11.36 23.92 -3.99
CA LEU A 118 -11.03 24.98 -4.95
C LEU A 118 -12.22 25.34 -5.86
N ARG A 119 -13.00 24.35 -6.33
CA ARG A 119 -14.23 24.59 -7.12
C ARG A 119 -15.27 25.35 -6.30
N ALA A 120 -15.44 25.01 -5.03
CA ALA A 120 -16.35 25.74 -4.13
C ALA A 120 -15.90 27.20 -3.92
N ARG A 121 -14.59 27.43 -3.79
CA ARG A 121 -14.04 28.77 -3.57
C ARG A 121 -14.10 29.66 -4.82
N TYR A 122 -13.88 29.06 -5.98
CA TYR A 122 -13.77 29.78 -7.26
C TYR A 122 -14.79 29.25 -8.27
N PRO A 123 -16.12 29.48 -8.08
CA PRO A 123 -17.22 28.91 -8.86
C PRO A 123 -17.16 29.45 -10.26
N GLY A 124 -16.44 29.88 -10.95
CA GLY A 124 -16.29 30.28 -12.34
C GLY A 124 -15.00 29.81 -12.98
N ARG A 125 -14.23 28.99 -12.24
CA ARG A 125 -12.98 28.43 -12.71
C ARG A 125 -13.04 26.91 -12.75
N GLU A 126 -12.49 26.34 -13.80
CA GLU A 126 -12.31 24.89 -13.89
C GLU A 126 -10.95 24.49 -13.29
N PHE A 127 -10.98 23.49 -12.42
CA PHE A 127 -9.79 22.91 -11.78
C PHE A 127 -9.63 21.46 -12.21
N GLU A 128 -8.53 21.16 -12.89
CA GLU A 128 -8.12 19.83 -13.23
C GLU A 128 -7.01 19.39 -12.24
N VAL A 129 -7.36 18.54 -11.29
CA VAL A 129 -6.42 18.00 -10.30
C VAL A 129 -6.05 16.58 -10.71
N ILE A 130 -4.83 16.41 -11.18
CA ILE A 130 -4.31 15.18 -11.74
C ILE A 130 -3.46 14.49 -10.68
N ASN A 131 -3.96 13.34 -10.18
CA ASN A 131 -3.24 12.56 -9.19
C ASN A 131 -2.31 11.55 -9.87
N THR A 132 -0.99 11.75 -9.72
CA THR A 132 0.05 10.88 -10.29
C THR A 132 0.70 9.95 -9.26
N GLY A 133 0.10 9.81 -8.09
CA GLY A 133 0.61 8.95 -7.02
C GLY A 133 0.70 7.47 -7.44
N ILE A 134 1.73 6.77 -6.97
CA ILE A 134 1.95 5.34 -7.20
C ILE A 134 2.38 4.68 -5.88
N VAL A 135 1.88 3.47 -5.58
CA VAL A 135 2.25 2.71 -4.39
C VAL A 135 3.73 2.31 -4.43
N ALA A 136 4.39 2.30 -3.27
CA ALA A 136 5.74 1.77 -3.04
C ALA A 136 6.87 2.40 -3.88
N ILE A 137 6.64 3.57 -4.45
CA ILE A 137 7.68 4.38 -5.12
C ILE A 137 8.29 5.39 -4.13
N ASN A 138 9.33 6.09 -4.57
CA ASN A 138 9.99 7.15 -3.83
C ASN A 138 10.38 8.33 -4.75
N SER A 139 11.12 9.30 -4.23
CA SER A 139 11.51 10.52 -4.95
C SER A 139 12.23 10.27 -6.27
N HIS A 140 12.93 9.15 -6.46
CA HIS A 140 13.57 8.82 -7.74
C HIS A 140 12.56 8.63 -8.86
N VAL A 141 11.42 8.04 -8.57
CA VAL A 141 10.31 7.83 -9.52
C VAL A 141 9.50 9.11 -9.69
N VAL A 142 9.11 9.75 -8.57
CA VAL A 142 8.31 10.99 -8.57
C VAL A 142 9.03 12.10 -9.38
N TYR A 143 10.36 12.19 -9.29
CA TYR A 143 11.15 13.14 -10.09
C TYR A 143 10.99 12.92 -11.62
N GLN A 144 10.91 11.67 -12.08
CA GLN A 144 10.70 11.40 -13.52
C GLN A 144 9.28 11.77 -13.95
N VAL A 145 8.27 11.44 -13.11
CA VAL A 145 6.88 11.87 -13.34
C VAL A 145 6.80 13.39 -13.43
N ALA A 146 7.39 14.11 -12.47
CA ALA A 146 7.37 15.57 -12.43
C ALA A 146 8.02 16.20 -13.69
N ARG A 147 9.15 15.65 -14.17
CA ARG A 147 9.80 16.12 -15.40
C ARG A 147 8.92 15.96 -16.63
N GLU A 148 8.18 14.87 -16.71
CA GLU A 148 7.28 14.62 -17.83
C GLU A 148 6.03 15.50 -17.74
N MET A 149 5.40 15.57 -16.56
CA MET A 149 4.20 16.35 -16.32
C MET A 149 4.43 17.86 -16.51
N ALA A 150 5.66 18.34 -16.33
CA ALA A 150 6.04 19.71 -16.66
C ALA A 150 5.80 20.09 -18.13
N GLY A 151 5.78 19.11 -19.04
CA GLY A 151 5.49 19.30 -20.47
C GLY A 151 4.00 19.45 -20.81
N TYR A 152 3.09 19.26 -19.82
CA TYR A 152 1.65 19.27 -20.05
C TYR A 152 0.95 20.47 -19.41
N GLU A 153 1.55 21.63 -19.49
CA GLU A 153 0.98 22.94 -19.11
C GLU A 153 0.43 22.98 -17.66
N PRO A 154 1.20 22.52 -16.65
CA PRO A 154 0.77 22.63 -15.27
C PRO A 154 0.80 24.09 -14.81
N ASP A 155 -0.12 24.47 -13.91
CA ASP A 155 -0.06 25.73 -13.18
C ASP A 155 0.55 25.55 -11.79
N LEU A 156 0.45 24.33 -11.23
CA LEU A 156 0.94 24.03 -9.90
C LEU A 156 1.31 22.56 -9.75
N PHE A 157 2.42 22.29 -9.05
CA PHE A 157 2.75 20.98 -8.50
C PHE A 157 2.43 20.96 -7.00
N LEU A 158 1.59 20.02 -6.58
CA LEU A 158 1.30 19.71 -5.18
C LEU A 158 2.08 18.44 -4.81
N VAL A 159 3.10 18.57 -3.97
CA VAL A 159 4.06 17.51 -3.66
C VAL A 159 3.86 17.02 -2.24
N TYR A 160 3.48 15.74 -2.10
CA TYR A 160 3.36 15.04 -0.82
C TYR A 160 4.07 13.69 -0.93
N MET A 161 5.33 13.59 -0.50
CA MET A 161 6.17 12.40 -0.62
C MET A 161 7.26 12.36 0.45
N GLY A 162 7.80 11.16 0.71
CA GLY A 162 8.92 10.94 1.63
C GLY A 162 8.76 9.72 2.51
N ASN A 163 7.68 8.96 2.39
CA ASN A 163 7.42 7.77 3.21
C ASN A 163 8.36 6.60 2.83
N ASN A 164 8.70 6.46 1.55
CA ASN A 164 9.38 5.28 1.02
C ASN A 164 10.85 5.54 0.60
N GLU A 165 11.49 6.61 1.09
CA GLU A 165 12.85 6.96 0.65
C GLU A 165 13.89 5.89 0.97
N VAL A 166 13.68 5.15 2.07
CA VAL A 166 14.58 4.09 2.52
C VAL A 166 14.22 2.73 1.89
N VAL A 167 12.94 2.40 1.80
CA VAL A 167 12.45 1.09 1.33
C VAL A 167 12.14 1.05 -0.16
N GLY A 168 11.88 2.18 -0.80
CA GLY A 168 11.57 2.29 -2.22
C GLY A 168 12.75 2.02 -3.15
N PRO A 169 12.57 2.15 -4.47
CA PRO A 169 13.60 1.88 -5.46
C PRO A 169 14.92 2.61 -5.17
N TYR A 170 16.04 1.89 -5.21
CA TYR A 170 17.38 2.39 -4.90
C TYR A 170 17.62 2.84 -3.46
N GLY A 171 16.68 2.63 -2.54
CA GLY A 171 16.88 2.83 -1.11
C GLY A 171 17.69 1.69 -0.47
N PRO A 172 18.36 1.92 0.68
CA PRO A 172 19.18 0.91 1.35
C PRO A 172 18.37 -0.25 1.95
N GLY A 173 17.09 -0.05 2.24
CA GLY A 173 16.14 -1.07 2.70
C GLY A 173 15.36 -1.75 1.57
N CYS A 174 15.66 -1.45 0.31
CA CYS A 174 14.97 -2.02 -0.83
C CYS A 174 15.18 -3.55 -0.92
N ALA A 175 14.08 -4.31 -1.02
CA ALA A 175 14.11 -5.77 -0.99
C ALA A 175 14.70 -6.43 -2.25
N TYR A 176 14.80 -5.71 -3.36
CA TYR A 176 15.21 -6.22 -4.67
C TYR A 176 16.47 -5.58 -5.25
N LEU A 177 17.09 -4.64 -4.53
CA LEU A 177 18.34 -4.00 -4.91
C LEU A 177 19.28 -3.97 -3.70
N SER A 178 20.36 -4.74 -3.77
CA SER A 178 21.32 -4.85 -2.66
C SER A 178 22.30 -3.68 -2.52
N GLN A 179 22.35 -2.78 -3.50
CA GLN A 179 23.28 -1.66 -3.51
C GLN A 179 22.58 -0.35 -3.83
N MET A 180 23.02 0.71 -3.16
CA MET A 180 22.57 2.08 -3.38
C MET A 180 23.60 2.81 -4.26
N PRO A 181 23.40 2.89 -5.60
CA PRO A 181 24.35 3.55 -6.46
C PRO A 181 24.30 5.09 -6.31
N PRO A 182 25.34 5.82 -6.75
CA PRO A 182 25.29 7.29 -6.82
C PRO A 182 24.15 7.79 -7.69
N LEU A 183 23.62 8.98 -7.39
CA LEU A 183 22.45 9.56 -8.07
C LEU A 183 22.61 9.64 -9.60
N TRP A 184 23.82 9.98 -10.09
CA TRP A 184 24.08 10.04 -11.53
C TRP A 184 23.98 8.66 -12.19
N VAL A 185 24.38 7.59 -11.50
CA VAL A 185 24.24 6.21 -11.99
C VAL A 185 22.76 5.82 -12.05
N ILE A 186 21.98 6.15 -11.01
CA ILE A 186 20.53 5.92 -11.00
C ILE A 186 19.88 6.60 -12.21
N ARG A 187 20.14 7.89 -12.41
CA ARG A 187 19.57 8.68 -13.52
C ARG A 187 19.99 8.15 -14.89
N SER A 188 21.26 7.76 -15.04
CA SER A 188 21.77 7.17 -16.29
C SER A 188 21.13 5.81 -16.57
N SER A 189 20.98 4.96 -15.54
CA SER A 189 20.32 3.64 -15.64
C SER A 189 18.87 3.79 -16.08
N VAL A 190 18.12 4.71 -15.47
CA VAL A 190 16.73 5.01 -15.84
C VAL A 190 16.67 5.51 -17.30
N PHE A 191 17.56 6.42 -17.70
CA PHE A 191 17.63 6.88 -19.07
C PHE A 191 17.91 5.74 -20.06
N ILE A 192 18.90 4.88 -19.79
CA ILE A 192 19.21 3.73 -20.66
C ILE A 192 18.00 2.80 -20.78
N ARG A 193 17.35 2.44 -19.68
CA ARG A 193 16.16 1.58 -19.66
C ARG A 193 14.97 2.20 -20.38
N SER A 194 14.91 3.52 -20.50
CA SER A 194 13.84 4.22 -21.24
C SER A 194 14.02 4.12 -22.76
N THR A 195 15.21 3.76 -23.27
CA THR A 195 15.47 3.57 -24.71
C THR A 195 15.09 2.17 -25.17
N ARG A 196 14.72 2.01 -26.44
CA ARG A 196 14.43 0.71 -27.05
C ARG A 196 15.67 -0.19 -27.09
N THR A 197 16.81 0.42 -27.34
CA THR A 197 18.13 -0.24 -27.30
C THR A 197 18.42 -0.78 -25.90
N GLY A 198 18.18 0.00 -24.84
CA GLY A 198 18.34 -0.44 -23.47
C GLY A 198 17.38 -1.58 -23.10
N GLN A 199 16.14 -1.54 -23.57
CA GLN A 199 15.17 -2.63 -23.40
C GLN A 199 15.64 -3.94 -24.09
N LEU A 200 16.19 -3.83 -25.32
CA LEU A 200 16.76 -4.97 -26.04
C LEU A 200 17.92 -5.61 -25.25
N PHE A 201 18.88 -4.82 -24.81
CA PHE A 201 19.99 -5.33 -23.99
C PHE A 201 19.49 -5.92 -22.68
N GLY A 202 18.54 -5.28 -22.00
CA GLY A 202 17.91 -5.81 -20.78
C GLY A 202 17.24 -7.17 -21.01
N ALA A 203 16.54 -7.35 -22.14
CA ALA A 203 15.92 -8.61 -22.51
C ALA A 203 16.95 -9.72 -22.79
N ILE A 204 18.06 -9.39 -23.44
CA ILE A 204 19.17 -10.35 -23.71
C ILE A 204 19.81 -10.78 -22.38
N VAL A 205 20.17 -9.81 -21.53
CA VAL A 205 20.76 -10.07 -20.20
C VAL A 205 19.80 -10.91 -19.34
N GLY A 206 18.50 -10.56 -19.32
CA GLY A 206 17.49 -11.28 -18.60
C GLY A 206 17.34 -12.75 -19.07
N ARG A 207 17.44 -13.01 -20.39
CA ARG A 207 17.42 -14.39 -20.91
C ARG A 207 18.65 -15.20 -20.46
N LEU A 208 19.82 -14.57 -20.44
CA LEU A 208 21.06 -15.20 -19.97
C LEU A 208 21.07 -15.44 -18.45
N ALA A 209 20.39 -14.57 -17.70
CA ALA A 209 20.31 -14.65 -16.24
C ALA A 209 19.21 -15.63 -15.72
N LYS A 210 18.29 -16.11 -16.58
CA LYS A 210 17.14 -16.97 -16.23
C LYS A 210 17.50 -18.29 -15.52
N HIS A 211 18.76 -18.57 -15.30
CA HIS A 211 19.22 -19.75 -14.54
C HIS A 211 19.40 -19.47 -13.03
N ARG A 212 19.01 -18.29 -12.51
CA ARG A 212 19.19 -17.90 -11.11
C ARG A 212 17.87 -17.56 -10.42
N GLY A 213 17.02 -18.55 -10.18
CA GLY A 213 15.83 -18.42 -9.31
C GLY A 213 14.57 -17.87 -9.99
N LYS A 214 13.40 -18.11 -9.37
CA LYS A 214 12.12 -17.51 -9.79
C LYS A 214 12.21 -15.98 -9.60
N PRO A 215 11.64 -15.17 -10.53
CA PRO A 215 11.50 -13.72 -10.29
C PRO A 215 10.66 -13.50 -9.02
N ALA A 216 11.08 -12.54 -8.19
CA ALA A 216 10.28 -12.15 -7.03
C ALA A 216 8.97 -11.53 -7.49
N GLU A 217 7.85 -12.03 -6.99
CA GLU A 217 6.54 -11.40 -7.13
C GLU A 217 6.36 -10.30 -6.07
N TRP A 218 5.45 -9.36 -6.32
CA TRP A 218 5.18 -8.31 -5.34
C TRP A 218 4.42 -8.88 -4.14
N GLY A 219 5.11 -9.02 -3.03
CA GLY A 219 4.56 -9.51 -1.76
C GLY A 219 4.15 -8.41 -0.79
N GLY A 220 4.05 -7.14 -1.23
CA GLY A 220 3.76 -6.01 -0.36
C GLY A 220 4.89 -5.70 0.63
N MET A 221 4.54 -5.08 1.75
CA MET A 221 5.50 -4.67 2.78
C MET A 221 6.26 -5.85 3.41
N SER A 222 5.68 -7.05 3.37
CA SER A 222 6.32 -8.25 3.93
C SER A 222 7.65 -8.66 3.25
N MET A 223 7.90 -8.20 2.03
CA MET A 223 9.18 -8.42 1.34
C MET A 223 10.38 -7.76 2.06
N PHE A 224 10.11 -6.76 2.90
CA PHE A 224 11.13 -5.89 3.49
C PHE A 224 11.47 -6.26 4.93
N VAL A 225 10.78 -7.22 5.55
CA VAL A 225 10.93 -7.55 6.99
C VAL A 225 12.35 -7.92 7.40
N ASN A 226 13.16 -8.40 6.46
CA ASN A 226 14.56 -8.76 6.70
C ASN A 226 15.55 -7.65 6.31
N ASN A 227 15.07 -6.48 5.90
CA ASN A 227 15.90 -5.39 5.38
C ASN A 227 16.01 -4.23 6.38
N ALA A 228 16.51 -4.53 7.57
CA ALA A 228 16.71 -3.54 8.62
C ALA A 228 17.70 -2.44 8.20
N VAL A 229 17.33 -1.19 8.48
CA VAL A 229 18.17 0.00 8.33
C VAL A 229 18.06 0.83 9.62
N PRO A 230 18.94 0.60 10.60
CA PRO A 230 18.93 1.34 11.88
C PRO A 230 19.10 2.83 11.72
N GLY A 231 18.74 3.61 12.75
CA GLY A 231 18.78 5.08 12.74
C GLY A 231 20.17 5.69 12.53
N ASP A 232 21.21 4.97 12.90
CA ASP A 232 22.63 5.35 12.76
C ASP A 232 23.29 4.76 11.49
N ASP A 233 22.54 4.12 10.58
CA ASP A 233 23.10 3.55 9.36
C ASP A 233 23.67 4.67 8.46
N PRO A 234 24.98 4.61 8.13
CA PRO A 234 25.63 5.68 7.35
C PRO A 234 25.07 5.83 5.92
N ARG A 235 24.35 4.84 5.40
CA ARG A 235 23.69 4.92 4.08
C ARG A 235 22.54 5.94 4.08
N LEU A 236 21.96 6.26 5.23
CA LEU A 236 20.89 7.25 5.37
C LEU A 236 21.32 8.65 4.93
N GLU A 237 22.58 9.04 5.13
CA GLU A 237 23.09 10.33 4.64
C GLU A 237 22.92 10.49 3.13
N ARG A 238 23.12 9.40 2.37
CA ARG A 238 22.93 9.41 0.91
C ARG A 238 21.43 9.44 0.55
N VAL A 239 20.57 8.79 1.34
CA VAL A 239 19.11 8.87 1.16
C VAL A 239 18.66 10.32 1.23
N TYR A 240 19.01 11.04 2.29
CA TYR A 240 18.59 12.44 2.48
C TYR A 240 19.17 13.38 1.43
N ALA A 241 20.44 13.16 1.02
CA ALA A 241 21.06 13.92 -0.05
C ALA A 241 20.35 13.68 -1.41
N ASN A 242 20.04 12.43 -1.74
CA ASN A 242 19.30 12.07 -2.96
C ASN A 242 17.88 12.64 -2.93
N PHE A 243 17.17 12.52 -1.82
CA PHE A 243 15.84 13.08 -1.63
C PHE A 243 15.84 14.59 -1.87
N THR A 244 16.73 15.30 -1.20
CA THR A 244 16.89 16.77 -1.36
C THR A 244 17.19 17.16 -2.82
N ALA A 245 18.05 16.41 -3.50
CA ALA A 245 18.40 16.66 -4.89
C ALA A 245 17.23 16.36 -5.86
N ASN A 246 16.45 15.32 -5.59
CA ASN A 246 15.26 14.99 -6.38
C ASN A 246 14.15 16.03 -6.14
N LEU A 247 13.90 16.42 -4.89
CA LEU A 247 12.91 17.44 -4.54
C LEU A 247 13.25 18.81 -5.17
N THR A 248 14.53 19.22 -5.11
CA THR A 248 15.03 20.43 -5.82
C THR A 248 14.82 20.31 -7.33
N GLY A 249 15.03 19.12 -7.88
CA GLY A 249 14.79 18.84 -9.31
C GLY A 249 13.31 18.95 -9.69
N ILE A 250 12.39 18.53 -8.82
CA ILE A 250 10.94 18.66 -9.01
C ILE A 250 10.53 20.14 -9.03
N VAL A 251 11.00 20.92 -8.06
CA VAL A 251 10.76 22.38 -8.00
C VAL A 251 11.27 23.06 -9.26
N LYS A 252 12.48 22.68 -9.71
CA LYS A 252 13.05 23.22 -10.96
C LYS A 252 12.24 22.83 -12.19
N ALA A 253 11.72 21.63 -12.26
CA ALA A 253 10.86 21.19 -13.37
C ALA A 253 9.57 22.03 -13.42
N ALA A 254 8.92 22.26 -12.27
CA ALA A 254 7.76 23.12 -12.15
C ALA A 254 8.06 24.55 -12.60
N SER A 255 9.09 25.20 -12.02
CA SER A 255 9.42 26.60 -12.34
C SER A 255 9.84 26.79 -13.80
N SER A 256 10.50 25.79 -14.40
CA SER A 256 10.87 25.82 -15.83
C SER A 256 9.64 25.75 -16.77
N ALA A 257 8.53 25.17 -16.29
CA ALA A 257 7.24 25.13 -16.97
C ALA A 257 6.35 26.34 -16.65
N GLY A 258 6.81 27.27 -15.81
CA GLY A 258 6.03 28.43 -15.33
C GLY A 258 5.06 28.08 -14.20
N ALA A 259 5.11 26.87 -13.66
CA ALA A 259 4.25 26.40 -12.58
C ALA A 259 4.83 26.75 -11.20
N LYS A 260 3.93 26.95 -10.22
CA LYS A 260 4.29 27.05 -8.80
C LYS A 260 4.38 25.64 -8.16
N THR A 261 4.95 25.58 -6.97
CA THR A 261 5.03 24.34 -6.21
C THR A 261 4.51 24.56 -4.79
N VAL A 262 3.64 23.67 -4.34
CA VAL A 262 3.33 23.50 -2.92
C VAL A 262 4.09 22.27 -2.43
N LEU A 263 5.02 22.47 -1.50
CA LEU A 263 5.73 21.38 -0.82
C LEU A 263 5.07 21.13 0.53
N CYS A 264 4.66 19.87 0.76
CA CYS A 264 4.05 19.46 2.01
C CYS A 264 5.02 18.57 2.80
N THR A 265 5.19 18.82 4.11
CA THR A 265 5.81 17.83 5.00
C THR A 265 4.89 16.63 5.14
N VAL A 266 5.46 15.46 5.42
CA VAL A 266 4.67 14.22 5.50
C VAL A 266 4.26 13.92 6.94
N VAL A 267 3.04 13.42 7.10
CA VAL A 267 2.42 13.07 8.39
C VAL A 267 2.56 11.56 8.60
N THR A 268 2.83 11.17 9.83
CA THR A 268 2.88 9.75 10.20
C THR A 268 2.15 9.52 11.53
N ASN A 269 1.62 8.34 11.71
CA ASN A 269 1.03 7.91 12.97
C ASN A 269 2.14 7.70 13.98
N LEU A 270 2.23 8.58 14.97
CA LEU A 270 3.28 8.56 16.00
C LEU A 270 2.84 7.78 17.23
N LYS A 271 1.62 8.05 17.73
CA LYS A 271 1.17 7.56 19.05
C LYS A 271 0.52 6.17 19.00
N ASP A 272 -0.04 5.78 17.84
CA ASP A 272 -0.83 4.55 17.71
C ASP A 272 -0.24 3.53 16.75
N CYS A 273 0.90 3.82 16.12
CA CYS A 273 1.64 2.86 15.31
C CYS A 273 2.97 2.53 15.98
N ALA A 274 3.06 1.37 16.61
CA ALA A 274 4.29 0.89 17.20
C ALA A 274 5.41 0.74 16.16
N PRO A 275 6.70 0.75 16.54
CA PRO A 275 7.79 0.44 15.62
C PRO A 275 7.59 -0.91 14.93
N PHE A 276 7.96 -0.99 13.66
CA PHE A 276 7.91 -2.23 12.89
C PHE A 276 9.05 -3.19 13.23
N LEU A 277 10.21 -2.64 13.60
CA LEU A 277 11.36 -3.44 14.00
C LEU A 277 12.27 -2.65 14.94
N SER A 278 12.45 -3.17 16.14
CA SER A 278 13.45 -2.69 17.09
C SER A 278 14.73 -3.49 16.96
N VAL A 279 15.88 -2.81 16.98
CA VAL A 279 17.21 -3.42 16.97
C VAL A 279 18.06 -2.85 18.11
N HIS A 280 18.88 -3.69 18.71
CA HIS A 280 19.79 -3.26 19.75
C HIS A 280 20.93 -2.40 19.23
N LYS A 281 21.40 -1.45 20.04
CA LYS A 281 22.64 -0.73 19.72
C LYS A 281 23.80 -1.71 19.60
N SER A 282 24.71 -1.43 18.70
CA SER A 282 25.91 -2.24 18.52
C SER A 282 26.81 -2.20 19.77
N GLY A 283 27.44 -3.33 20.11
CA GLY A 283 28.45 -3.41 21.17
C GLY A 283 27.89 -3.61 22.59
N LEU A 284 26.61 -3.96 22.77
CA LEU A 284 26.10 -4.42 24.06
C LEU A 284 26.78 -5.74 24.47
N SER A 285 27.30 -5.81 25.70
CA SER A 285 27.82 -7.06 26.25
C SER A 285 26.65 -8.04 26.54
N PRO A 286 26.91 -9.37 26.57
CA PRO A 286 25.90 -10.36 26.94
C PRO A 286 25.24 -10.06 28.30
N GLU A 287 26.02 -9.58 29.27
CA GLU A 287 25.53 -9.22 30.62
C GLU A 287 24.56 -8.03 30.54
N LYS A 288 24.94 -6.97 29.79
CA LYS A 288 24.07 -5.80 29.59
C LYS A 288 22.82 -6.14 28.79
N LEU A 289 22.93 -7.04 27.82
CA LEU A 289 21.75 -7.51 27.07
C LEU A 289 20.79 -8.29 27.97
N LYS A 290 21.32 -9.11 28.89
CA LYS A 290 20.50 -9.82 29.87
C LYS A 290 19.81 -8.85 30.84
N GLU A 291 20.56 -7.89 31.39
CA GLU A 291 20.04 -6.85 32.30
C GLU A 291 18.94 -6.02 31.58
N TRP A 292 19.18 -5.67 30.32
CA TRP A 292 18.20 -4.98 29.49
C TRP A 292 16.93 -5.81 29.31
N LYS A 293 17.09 -7.11 28.94
CA LYS A 293 15.97 -8.00 28.68
C LYS A 293 15.09 -8.15 29.92
N GLU A 294 15.67 -8.33 31.10
CA GLU A 294 14.94 -8.42 32.35
C GLU A 294 14.13 -7.14 32.61
N ALA A 295 14.72 -5.96 32.45
CA ALA A 295 14.05 -4.69 32.63
C ALA A 295 12.97 -4.43 31.56
N PHE A 296 13.24 -4.81 30.31
CA PHE A 296 12.29 -4.65 29.21
C PHE A 296 11.08 -5.57 29.35
N ASP A 297 11.30 -6.86 29.63
CA ASP A 297 10.22 -7.83 29.80
C ASP A 297 9.31 -7.45 30.97
N GLU A 298 9.91 -7.06 32.11
CA GLU A 298 9.16 -6.52 33.24
C GLU A 298 8.33 -5.29 32.84
N GLY A 299 8.98 -4.31 32.21
CA GLY A 299 8.31 -3.08 31.80
C GLY A 299 7.23 -3.28 30.75
N LYS A 300 7.42 -4.20 29.81
CA LYS A 300 6.42 -4.60 28.78
C LYS A 300 5.19 -5.24 29.44
N LEU A 301 5.41 -6.18 30.33
CA LEU A 301 4.31 -6.84 31.04
C LEU A 301 3.50 -5.85 31.88
N GLU A 302 4.17 -4.98 32.63
CA GLU A 302 3.53 -3.93 33.42
C GLU A 302 2.75 -2.93 32.54
N TRP A 303 3.30 -2.57 31.35
CA TRP A 303 2.62 -1.75 30.36
C TRP A 303 1.37 -2.43 29.80
N LEU A 304 1.43 -3.72 29.53
CA LEU A 304 0.28 -4.52 29.08
C LEU A 304 -0.80 -4.60 30.18
N LEU A 305 -0.39 -4.77 31.44
CA LEU A 305 -1.29 -4.80 32.61
C LEU A 305 -1.77 -3.41 33.06
N TRP A 306 -1.31 -2.34 32.39
CA TRP A 306 -1.63 -0.95 32.68
C TRP A 306 -1.18 -0.46 34.06
N ASP A 307 -0.15 -1.11 34.64
CA ASP A 307 0.55 -0.62 35.85
C ASP A 307 1.61 0.42 35.46
N ARG A 308 1.15 1.66 35.27
CA ARG A 308 1.93 2.75 34.64
C ARG A 308 3.17 3.12 35.42
N ASP A 309 3.10 3.11 36.74
CA ASP A 309 4.20 3.55 37.59
C ASP A 309 5.36 2.57 37.55
N ARG A 310 5.07 1.28 37.66
CA ARG A 310 6.07 0.21 37.54
C ARG A 310 6.63 0.14 36.12
N ALA A 311 5.75 0.14 35.11
CA ALA A 311 6.16 0.14 33.71
C ALA A 311 7.16 1.26 33.40
N ARG A 312 6.92 2.47 33.93
CA ARG A 312 7.83 3.62 33.76
C ARG A 312 9.18 3.37 34.37
N VAL A 313 9.26 2.76 35.55
CA VAL A 313 10.53 2.46 36.20
C VAL A 313 11.34 1.42 35.41
N SER A 314 10.71 0.31 35.08
CA SER A 314 11.39 -0.80 34.38
C SER A 314 11.76 -0.43 32.94
N LEU A 315 10.87 0.25 32.18
CA LEU A 315 11.18 0.76 30.83
C LEU A 315 12.23 1.87 30.85
N GLY A 316 12.23 2.74 31.87
CA GLY A 316 13.27 3.75 32.06
C GLY A 316 14.66 3.12 32.24
N ARG A 317 14.76 2.06 33.05
CA ARG A 317 15.99 1.26 33.19
C ARG A 317 16.41 0.57 31.87
N ALA A 318 15.46 0.01 31.12
CA ALA A 318 15.74 -0.56 29.81
C ALA A 318 16.28 0.50 28.83
N LEU A 319 15.69 1.71 28.81
CA LEU A 319 16.13 2.82 27.96
C LEU A 319 17.54 3.30 28.33
N GLU A 320 17.91 3.36 29.63
CA GLU A 320 19.27 3.71 30.03
C GLU A 320 20.32 2.72 29.52
N ILE A 321 19.98 1.44 29.47
CA ILE A 321 20.87 0.40 28.99
C ILE A 321 20.97 0.42 27.45
N ASP A 322 19.83 0.49 26.77
CA ASP A 322 19.74 0.54 25.31
C ASP A 322 18.77 1.60 24.80
N PRO A 323 19.25 2.83 24.56
CA PRO A 323 18.42 3.92 24.07
C PRO A 323 18.01 3.79 22.58
N GLN A 324 18.50 2.77 21.87
CA GLN A 324 18.20 2.56 20.45
C GLN A 324 17.07 1.56 20.22
N TYR A 325 16.61 0.88 21.27
CA TYR A 325 15.51 -0.08 21.11
C TYR A 325 14.17 0.65 21.03
N ALA A 326 13.63 0.75 19.81
CA ALA A 326 12.52 1.65 19.45
C ALA A 326 11.24 1.43 20.28
N GLU A 327 10.87 0.17 20.56
CA GLU A 327 9.67 -0.14 21.36
C GLU A 327 9.72 0.39 22.78
N THR A 328 10.89 0.46 23.40
CA THR A 328 11.06 1.05 24.74
C THR A 328 10.59 2.51 24.75
N SER A 329 11.08 3.28 23.76
CA SER A 329 10.69 4.69 23.62
C SER A 329 9.20 4.83 23.26
N PHE A 330 8.65 3.95 22.44
CA PHE A 330 7.23 3.96 22.08
C PHE A 330 6.33 3.76 23.32
N MET A 331 6.64 2.77 24.16
CA MET A 331 5.89 2.51 25.40
C MET A 331 5.99 3.67 26.37
N LEU A 332 7.18 4.26 26.55
CA LEU A 332 7.37 5.45 27.39
C LEU A 332 6.59 6.64 26.87
N GLY A 333 6.57 6.86 25.54
CA GLY A 333 5.76 7.90 24.90
C GLY A 333 4.27 7.76 25.20
N ASN A 334 3.74 6.52 25.18
CA ASN A 334 2.37 6.23 25.59
C ASN A 334 2.12 6.56 27.05
N LEU A 335 3.02 6.20 27.96
CA LEU A 335 2.91 6.51 29.38
C LEU A 335 2.93 8.01 29.63
N ASP A 336 3.78 8.76 28.92
CA ASP A 336 3.86 10.22 29.03
C ASP A 336 2.61 10.91 28.51
N LEU A 337 2.08 10.46 27.38
CA LEU A 337 0.85 11.00 26.81
C LEU A 337 -0.31 10.84 27.78
N HIS A 338 -0.45 9.66 28.38
CA HIS A 338 -1.48 9.41 29.40
C HIS A 338 -1.27 10.18 30.70
N ALA A 339 -0.05 10.55 31.03
CA ALA A 339 0.25 11.43 32.16
C ALA A 339 0.03 12.93 31.83
N GLY A 340 -0.32 13.26 30.58
CA GLY A 340 -0.45 14.66 30.13
C GLY A 340 0.88 15.35 29.83
N ALA A 341 2.00 14.62 29.86
CA ALA A 341 3.34 15.14 29.55
C ALA A 341 3.60 15.15 28.04
N THR A 342 2.82 15.94 27.28
CA THR A 342 2.75 15.93 25.82
C THR A 342 4.11 16.13 25.14
N GLU A 343 4.98 17.00 25.66
CA GLU A 343 6.30 17.27 25.06
C GLU A 343 7.27 16.10 25.27
N ASP A 344 7.21 15.43 26.42
CA ASP A 344 7.99 14.23 26.68
C ASP A 344 7.48 13.07 25.79
N ALA A 345 6.17 12.94 25.65
CA ALA A 345 5.56 11.99 24.72
C ALA A 345 6.04 12.22 23.27
N ARG A 346 6.05 13.49 22.80
CA ARG A 346 6.56 13.82 21.45
C ARG A 346 8.01 13.39 21.27
N ARG A 347 8.86 13.62 22.26
CA ARG A 347 10.27 13.24 22.23
C ARG A 347 10.41 11.73 22.14
N HIS A 348 9.76 10.98 23.01
CA HIS A 348 9.83 9.53 23.01
C HIS A 348 9.25 8.90 21.73
N PHE A 349 8.16 9.42 21.17
CA PHE A 349 7.65 8.97 19.87
C PHE A 349 8.59 9.32 18.70
N ALA A 350 9.26 10.47 18.76
CA ALA A 350 10.26 10.82 17.75
C ALA A 350 11.49 9.91 17.82
N ASP A 351 11.93 9.54 19.03
CA ASP A 351 13.01 8.56 19.25
C ASP A 351 12.59 7.17 18.74
N ALA A 352 11.36 6.71 19.06
CA ALA A 352 10.82 5.47 18.57
C ALA A 352 10.80 5.42 17.03
N LEU A 353 10.37 6.51 16.37
CA LEU A 353 10.38 6.64 14.92
C LEU A 353 11.81 6.65 14.36
N HIS A 354 12.74 7.34 15.02
CA HIS A 354 14.14 7.42 14.59
C HIS A 354 14.84 6.06 14.64
N TRP A 355 14.55 5.25 15.66
CA TRP A 355 15.18 3.93 15.85
C TRP A 355 14.40 2.76 15.23
N ASP A 356 13.21 3.00 14.64
CA ASP A 356 12.48 1.98 13.87
C ASP A 356 13.32 1.56 12.66
N ALA A 357 13.82 0.33 12.68
CA ALA A 357 14.73 -0.19 11.66
C ALA A 357 14.03 -0.65 10.37
N LEU A 358 12.70 -0.81 10.37
CA LEU A 358 11.90 -0.98 9.15
C LEU A 358 11.23 0.34 8.79
N ARG A 359 11.91 1.14 7.97
CA ARG A 359 11.61 2.55 7.72
C ARG A 359 10.53 2.77 6.69
N PHE A 360 9.32 2.33 6.99
CA PHE A 360 8.09 2.63 6.21
C PHE A 360 7.47 3.98 6.59
N ARG A 361 7.98 4.62 7.66
CA ARG A 361 7.60 5.95 8.07
C ARG A 361 8.78 6.90 7.88
N PRO A 362 8.53 8.16 7.42
CA PRO A 362 9.59 9.14 7.26
C PRO A 362 10.10 9.59 8.64
N ASP A 363 11.40 9.62 8.80
CA ASP A 363 11.97 10.24 9.98
C ASP A 363 11.96 11.80 9.88
N PRO A 364 12.20 12.54 10.98
CA PRO A 364 12.14 14.00 10.98
C PRO A 364 13.06 14.67 9.94
N ARG A 365 14.17 14.05 9.55
CA ARG A 365 15.13 14.60 8.56
C ARG A 365 14.54 14.72 7.15
N ILE A 366 13.57 13.90 6.81
CA ILE A 366 12.81 14.02 5.55
C ILE A 366 12.00 15.33 5.55
N CYS A 367 11.26 15.59 6.62
CA CYS A 367 10.51 16.84 6.76
C CYS A 367 11.42 18.06 6.81
N ASP A 368 12.61 17.96 7.43
CA ASP A 368 13.59 19.04 7.47
C ASP A 368 14.18 19.32 6.08
N ALA A 369 14.40 18.29 5.27
CA ALA A 369 14.81 18.47 3.88
C ALA A 369 13.73 19.20 3.07
N ILE A 370 12.45 18.88 3.23
CA ILE A 370 11.32 19.57 2.60
C ILE A 370 11.29 21.04 3.00
N ARG A 371 11.39 21.35 4.32
CA ARG A 371 11.45 22.71 4.85
C ARG A 371 12.67 23.49 4.29
N SER A 372 13.80 22.81 4.18
CA SER A 372 15.03 23.41 3.66
C SER A 372 14.90 23.78 2.17
N VAL A 373 14.40 22.88 1.33
CA VAL A 373 14.18 23.16 -0.10
C VAL A 373 13.17 24.28 -0.29
N ALA A 374 12.09 24.33 0.50
CA ALA A 374 11.13 25.42 0.44
C ALA A 374 11.75 26.78 0.79
N ARG A 375 12.54 26.84 1.88
CA ARG A 375 13.28 28.09 2.25
C ARG A 375 14.26 28.57 1.18
N GLN A 376 14.87 27.66 0.44
CA GLN A 376 15.81 27.99 -0.62
C GLN A 376 15.13 28.49 -1.92
N ASN A 377 13.81 28.26 -2.07
CA ASN A 377 13.05 28.60 -3.27
C ASN A 377 11.79 29.45 -2.97
N PRO A 378 11.88 30.57 -2.20
CA PRO A 378 10.70 31.26 -1.66
C PRO A 378 9.83 31.95 -2.72
N LYS A 379 10.33 32.12 -3.95
CA LYS A 379 9.56 32.74 -5.06
C LYS A 379 8.64 31.74 -5.76
N ASP A 380 9.01 30.46 -5.77
CA ASP A 380 8.36 29.42 -6.56
C ASP A 380 7.67 28.37 -5.70
N VAL A 381 7.95 28.36 -4.37
CA VAL A 381 7.49 27.35 -3.43
C VAL A 381 6.70 27.98 -2.30
N VAL A 382 5.52 27.42 -2.04
CA VAL A 382 4.77 27.59 -0.81
C VAL A 382 4.97 26.33 0.03
N LEU A 383 5.42 26.48 1.27
CA LEU A 383 5.53 25.37 2.24
C LEU A 383 4.21 25.20 2.98
N LEU A 384 3.65 24.00 2.93
CA LEU A 384 2.66 23.51 3.89
C LEU A 384 3.34 22.58 4.88
N ASP A 385 3.57 23.04 6.10
CA ASP A 385 4.08 22.18 7.18
C ASP A 385 2.94 21.33 7.75
N SER A 386 2.46 20.35 6.98
CA SER A 386 1.32 19.51 7.33
C SER A 386 1.57 18.65 8.56
N ALA A 387 2.82 18.24 8.81
CA ALA A 387 3.18 17.48 10.00
C ALA A 387 2.92 18.28 11.30
N MET A 388 3.07 19.60 11.26
CA MET A 388 2.72 20.47 12.38
C MET A 388 1.26 20.94 12.34
N ALA A 389 0.76 21.25 11.12
CA ALA A 389 -0.56 21.86 10.94
C ALA A 389 -1.71 20.92 11.33
N LEU A 390 -1.60 19.62 11.04
CA LEU A 390 -2.66 18.66 11.37
C LEU A 390 -2.86 18.53 12.89
N GLY A 391 -1.80 18.44 13.68
CA GLY A 391 -1.91 18.39 15.15
C GLY A 391 -2.39 19.69 15.81
N SER A 392 -2.43 20.78 15.04
CA SER A 392 -2.90 22.09 15.51
C SER A 392 -4.25 22.50 14.92
N ASP A 393 -4.83 21.68 14.03
CA ASP A 393 -6.13 21.96 13.41
C ASP A 393 -7.26 21.79 14.45
N PRO A 394 -8.22 22.73 14.53
CA PRO A 394 -9.35 22.63 15.46
C PRO A 394 -10.22 21.38 15.31
N ALA A 395 -10.16 20.72 14.15
CA ALA A 395 -10.84 19.47 13.92
C ALA A 395 -10.03 18.23 14.35
N SER A 396 -8.73 18.41 14.66
CA SER A 396 -7.91 17.36 15.26
C SER A 396 -8.21 17.31 16.76
N THR A 397 -8.57 16.14 17.26
CA THR A 397 -8.89 15.95 18.69
C THR A 397 -7.64 15.76 19.55
N GLU A 398 -6.48 15.57 18.93
CA GLU A 398 -5.26 15.17 19.60
C GLU A 398 -4.03 15.97 19.12
N PRO A 399 -3.13 16.35 20.03
CA PRO A 399 -1.95 17.15 19.67
C PRO A 399 -0.84 16.35 18.96
N ILE A 400 -0.90 15.01 18.97
CA ILE A 400 0.05 14.09 18.35
C ILE A 400 -0.73 13.19 17.40
N SER A 401 -0.34 13.17 16.12
CA SER A 401 -1.04 12.42 15.07
C SER A 401 -1.12 10.92 15.39
N GLY A 402 -2.30 10.37 15.23
CA GLY A 402 -2.63 8.99 15.50
C GLY A 402 -3.80 8.49 14.65
N ARG A 403 -4.50 7.49 15.17
CA ARG A 403 -5.62 6.81 14.50
C ARG A 403 -6.87 7.68 14.28
N GLU A 404 -6.94 8.86 14.88
CA GLU A 404 -8.03 9.81 14.66
C GLU A 404 -8.01 10.44 13.27
N ILE A 405 -6.88 10.32 12.54
CA ILE A 405 -6.71 10.83 11.18
C ILE A 405 -6.03 9.84 10.24
N LEU A 406 -5.54 8.71 10.75
CA LEU A 406 -4.77 7.72 9.99
C LEU A 406 -5.30 6.30 10.31
N PHE A 407 -5.47 5.50 9.29
CA PHE A 407 -5.85 4.09 9.48
C PHE A 407 -4.75 3.27 10.16
N GLU A 408 -3.50 3.49 9.75
CA GLU A 408 -2.32 2.75 10.19
C GLU A 408 -1.09 3.68 10.20
N HIS A 409 0.04 3.35 9.59
CA HIS A 409 1.28 4.09 9.72
C HIS A 409 1.30 5.45 8.97
N VAL A 410 0.69 5.56 7.75
CA VAL A 410 0.78 6.77 6.88
C VAL A 410 -0.46 7.04 6.03
N HIS A 411 -1.42 6.11 5.93
CA HIS A 411 -2.59 6.29 5.09
C HIS A 411 -3.74 6.93 5.88
N PHE A 412 -4.25 8.02 5.33
CA PHE A 412 -5.30 8.81 5.99
C PHE A 412 -6.67 8.14 5.92
N ASP A 413 -7.40 8.24 7.03
CA ASP A 413 -8.83 7.99 7.01
C ASP A 413 -9.61 9.12 6.32
N TRP A 414 -10.95 9.07 6.37
CA TRP A 414 -11.78 10.11 5.79
C TRP A 414 -11.53 11.49 6.41
N ASP A 415 -11.48 11.57 7.72
CA ASP A 415 -11.35 12.85 8.45
C ASP A 415 -9.95 13.47 8.25
N GLY A 416 -8.91 12.64 8.28
CA GLY A 416 -7.55 13.06 7.95
C GLY A 416 -7.42 13.59 6.52
N ASN A 417 -8.06 12.92 5.54
CA ASN A 417 -8.09 13.40 4.16
C ASN A 417 -8.85 14.70 3.98
N VAL A 418 -9.95 14.92 4.71
CA VAL A 418 -10.71 16.20 4.69
C VAL A 418 -9.87 17.34 5.25
N ILE A 419 -9.22 17.14 6.40
CA ILE A 419 -8.35 18.15 7.03
C ILE A 419 -7.16 18.48 6.14
N LEU A 420 -6.44 17.46 5.67
CA LEU A 420 -5.26 17.63 4.82
C LEU A 420 -5.63 18.28 3.48
N GLY A 421 -6.72 17.83 2.84
CA GLY A 421 -7.22 18.40 1.58
C GLY A 421 -7.59 19.86 1.70
N ARG A 422 -8.17 20.28 2.84
CA ARG A 422 -8.47 21.67 3.17
C ARG A 422 -7.19 22.50 3.29
N LEU A 423 -6.21 22.03 4.05
CA LEU A 423 -4.93 22.70 4.23
C LEU A 423 -4.17 22.85 2.91
N MET A 424 -4.17 21.78 2.09
CA MET A 424 -3.57 21.78 0.77
C MET A 424 -4.28 22.72 -0.22
N ALA A 425 -5.61 22.74 -0.22
CA ALA A 425 -6.38 23.69 -1.05
C ALA A 425 -6.07 25.14 -0.71
N HIS A 426 -5.85 25.43 0.56
CA HIS A 426 -5.37 26.74 1.02
C HIS A 426 -4.01 27.08 0.44
N ALA A 427 -3.03 26.20 0.62
CA ALA A 427 -1.68 26.42 0.13
C ALA A 427 -1.66 26.54 -1.41
N CYS A 428 -2.50 25.76 -2.12
CA CYS A 428 -2.66 25.89 -3.57
C CYS A 428 -3.26 27.22 -3.97
N SER A 429 -4.29 27.68 -3.24
CA SER A 429 -4.89 29.00 -3.47
C SER A 429 -3.88 30.13 -3.28
N ASP A 430 -3.09 30.07 -2.20
CA ASP A 430 -2.05 31.08 -1.92
C ASP A 430 -0.97 31.09 -3.00
N ALA A 431 -0.56 29.93 -3.50
CA ALA A 431 0.44 29.79 -4.55
C ALA A 431 -0.06 30.33 -5.91
N LEU A 432 -1.32 30.10 -6.25
CA LEU A 432 -1.90 30.42 -7.56
C LEU A 432 -2.46 31.86 -7.63
N PHE A 433 -3.05 32.35 -6.53
CA PHE A 433 -3.85 33.58 -6.55
C PHE A 433 -3.36 34.63 -5.54
N GLY A 434 -2.30 34.33 -4.79
CA GLY A 434 -1.80 35.16 -3.69
C GLY A 434 -2.59 34.93 -2.40
N LYS A 435 -2.04 35.45 -1.29
CA LYS A 435 -2.66 35.29 0.03
C LYS A 435 -4.04 35.93 0.05
N ALA A 436 -5.07 35.12 -0.03
CA ALA A 436 -6.45 35.57 0.13
C ALA A 436 -6.82 35.50 1.62
N ASP A 437 -7.79 36.33 2.04
CA ASP A 437 -8.38 36.16 3.37
C ASP A 437 -9.13 34.83 3.40
N ALA A 438 -8.50 33.84 4.00
CA ALA A 438 -8.94 32.47 3.98
C ALA A 438 -10.08 32.18 4.95
N ARG A 439 -10.45 33.13 5.81
CA ARG A 439 -11.49 32.93 6.79
C ARG A 439 -12.87 32.86 6.12
N GLY A 440 -13.53 31.70 6.29
CA GLY A 440 -14.94 31.51 5.96
C GLY A 440 -15.29 30.88 4.62
N TRP A 441 -14.32 30.42 3.78
CA TRP A 441 -14.64 29.79 2.50
C TRP A 441 -14.45 28.27 2.44
N MET A 442 -13.95 27.67 3.50
CA MET A 442 -13.67 26.24 3.52
C MET A 442 -14.93 25.40 3.64
N MET A 443 -15.04 24.39 2.79
CA MET A 443 -16.07 23.37 2.93
C MET A 443 -15.88 22.62 4.25
N GLY A 444 -17.00 22.45 4.97
CA GLY A 444 -17.03 21.58 6.14
C GLY A 444 -16.98 20.09 5.77
N ARG A 445 -16.86 19.22 6.77
CA ARG A 445 -16.88 17.76 6.59
C ARG A 445 -18.12 17.28 5.80
N ALA A 446 -19.28 17.82 6.12
CA ALA A 446 -20.54 17.45 5.45
C ALA A 446 -20.58 17.89 3.98
N ASP A 447 -20.06 19.08 3.66
CA ASP A 447 -20.01 19.56 2.28
C ASP A 447 -19.02 18.74 1.45
N CYS A 448 -17.87 18.36 2.02
CA CYS A 448 -16.92 17.45 1.39
C CYS A 448 -17.54 16.07 1.14
N ALA A 449 -18.28 15.53 2.12
CA ALA A 449 -18.99 14.28 1.98
C ALA A 449 -20.04 14.34 0.85
N GLN A 450 -20.78 15.44 0.76
CA GLN A 450 -21.72 15.66 -0.34
C GLN A 450 -21.01 15.75 -1.71
N ALA A 451 -19.88 16.44 -1.79
CA ALA A 451 -19.17 16.64 -3.05
C ALA A 451 -18.50 15.36 -3.58
N LEU A 452 -18.05 14.48 -2.70
CA LEU A 452 -17.33 13.25 -3.04
C LEU A 452 -18.17 11.98 -2.85
N ALA A 453 -19.47 12.11 -2.58
CA ALA A 453 -20.37 10.99 -2.33
C ALA A 453 -19.94 10.09 -1.15
N PHE A 454 -19.23 10.65 -0.15
CA PHE A 454 -18.89 9.89 1.04
C PHE A 454 -20.10 9.72 1.97
N SER A 455 -20.31 8.51 2.43
CA SER A 455 -21.34 8.16 3.41
C SER A 455 -20.86 6.99 4.28
N GLU A 456 -21.63 6.64 5.31
CA GLU A 456 -21.30 5.46 6.14
C GLU A 456 -21.30 4.14 5.32
N HIS A 457 -21.99 4.11 4.17
CA HIS A 457 -21.93 3.00 3.23
C HIS A 457 -20.50 2.77 2.71
N GLU A 458 -19.72 3.84 2.46
CA GLU A 458 -18.38 3.77 1.93
C GLU A 458 -17.32 3.44 2.99
N ARG A 459 -17.66 3.52 4.27
CA ARG A 459 -16.73 3.24 5.37
C ARG A 459 -16.30 1.78 5.40
N LEU A 460 -17.23 0.85 5.20
CA LEU A 460 -16.94 -0.59 5.24
C LEU A 460 -15.94 -1.02 4.14
N PRO A 461 -16.11 -0.67 2.86
CA PRO A 461 -15.10 -0.96 1.83
C PRO A 461 -13.72 -0.41 2.14
N MET A 462 -13.62 0.77 2.75
CA MET A 462 -12.33 1.34 3.18
C MET A 462 -11.67 0.48 4.26
N LEU A 463 -12.41 0.12 5.30
CA LEU A 463 -11.94 -0.72 6.40
C LEU A 463 -11.49 -2.09 5.91
N LEU A 464 -12.26 -2.75 5.05
CA LEU A 464 -11.92 -4.08 4.52
C LEU A 464 -10.62 -4.06 3.69
N ARG A 465 -10.36 -2.98 2.95
CA ARG A 465 -9.12 -2.84 2.18
C ARG A 465 -7.89 -2.62 3.07
N ILE A 466 -8.03 -1.85 4.14
CA ILE A 466 -6.97 -1.67 5.13
C ILE A 466 -6.74 -2.95 5.93
N ASP A 467 -7.79 -3.66 6.29
CA ASP A 467 -7.72 -4.93 7.01
C ASP A 467 -6.81 -5.94 6.28
N VAL A 468 -6.94 -6.07 4.96
CA VAL A 468 -6.04 -6.91 4.14
C VAL A 468 -4.58 -6.50 4.25
N LEU A 469 -4.29 -5.19 4.42
CA LEU A 469 -2.93 -4.67 4.57
C LEU A 469 -2.36 -4.98 5.96
N VAL A 470 -3.13 -4.68 7.02
CA VAL A 470 -2.63 -4.77 8.40
C VAL A 470 -2.52 -6.20 8.93
N ARG A 471 -3.20 -7.17 8.30
CA ARG A 471 -3.06 -8.61 8.59
C ARG A 471 -1.77 -9.23 8.06
N LYS A 472 -0.84 -8.45 7.57
CA LYS A 472 0.42 -8.95 6.98
C LYS A 472 1.63 -8.32 7.67
N PRO A 473 2.77 -9.02 7.77
CA PRO A 473 4.02 -8.38 8.18
C PRO A 473 4.34 -7.17 7.30
N PRO A 474 4.88 -6.11 7.89
CA PRO A 474 5.40 -6.03 9.26
C PRO A 474 4.38 -5.65 10.34
N PHE A 475 3.11 -5.38 10.00
CA PHE A 475 2.09 -5.01 11.00
C PHE A 475 1.86 -6.10 12.05
N THR A 476 1.83 -7.37 11.63
CA THR A 476 1.66 -8.52 12.55
C THR A 476 2.85 -8.70 13.52
N ASN A 477 3.96 -8.04 13.28
CA ASN A 477 5.13 -8.08 14.17
C ASN A 477 5.13 -6.96 15.23
N GLN A 478 4.16 -6.03 15.15
CA GLN A 478 4.12 -4.89 16.06
C GLN A 478 3.62 -5.28 17.45
N LEU A 479 4.14 -4.61 18.46
CA LEU A 479 3.74 -4.76 19.88
C LEU A 479 2.22 -4.63 20.08
N THR A 480 1.56 -3.79 19.29
CA THR A 480 0.13 -3.47 19.43
C THR A 480 -0.78 -4.32 18.53
N HIS A 481 -0.21 -5.25 17.73
CA HIS A 481 -0.93 -5.96 16.67
C HIS A 481 -2.26 -6.59 17.15
N VAL A 482 -2.22 -7.39 18.22
CA VAL A 482 -3.40 -8.11 18.73
C VAL A 482 -4.55 -7.15 19.10
N TYR A 483 -4.21 -6.05 19.74
CA TYR A 483 -5.18 -5.02 20.08
C TYR A 483 -5.72 -4.28 18.84
N ASP A 484 -4.83 -3.93 17.91
CA ASP A 484 -5.21 -3.20 16.69
C ASP A 484 -6.10 -4.07 15.78
N GLU A 485 -5.82 -5.36 15.69
CA GLU A 485 -6.64 -6.33 14.94
C GLU A 485 -8.05 -6.45 15.53
N ALA A 486 -8.16 -6.58 16.85
CA ALA A 486 -9.45 -6.63 17.53
C ALA A 486 -10.27 -5.34 17.33
N ARG A 487 -9.60 -4.18 17.35
CA ARG A 487 -10.22 -2.90 17.09
C ARG A 487 -10.74 -2.81 15.64
N PHE A 488 -9.94 -3.18 14.66
CA PHE A 488 -10.36 -3.21 13.26
C PHE A 488 -11.54 -4.15 13.04
N ALA A 489 -11.52 -5.34 13.64
CA ALA A 489 -12.63 -6.29 13.58
C ALA A 489 -13.92 -5.71 14.17
N ALA A 490 -13.83 -4.97 15.30
CA ALA A 490 -14.96 -4.28 15.91
C ALA A 490 -15.51 -3.16 15.00
N GLU A 491 -14.63 -2.34 14.40
CA GLU A 491 -15.02 -1.29 13.46
C GLU A 491 -15.68 -1.84 12.18
N ILE A 492 -15.15 -2.94 11.64
CA ILE A 492 -15.75 -3.64 10.49
C ILE A 492 -17.14 -4.20 10.85
N LYS A 493 -17.27 -4.78 12.04
CA LYS A 493 -18.55 -5.29 12.53
C LYS A 493 -19.59 -4.17 12.67
N ASP A 494 -19.19 -3.03 13.25
CA ASP A 494 -20.03 -1.84 13.39
C ASP A 494 -20.47 -1.30 12.02
N ALA A 495 -19.50 -1.05 11.12
CA ALA A 495 -19.80 -0.58 9.77
C ALA A 495 -20.71 -1.56 8.99
N SER A 496 -20.50 -2.87 9.16
CA SER A 496 -21.35 -3.89 8.53
C SER A 496 -22.79 -3.88 9.06
N GLN A 497 -22.99 -3.51 10.33
CA GLN A 497 -24.34 -3.36 10.91
C GLN A 497 -25.00 -2.10 10.36
N VAL A 498 -24.29 -0.98 10.31
CA VAL A 498 -24.83 0.30 9.80
C VAL A 498 -25.28 0.15 8.34
N MET A 499 -24.54 -0.59 7.51
CA MET A 499 -24.92 -0.82 6.11
C MET A 499 -26.24 -1.59 5.92
N LYS A 500 -26.69 -2.35 6.90
CA LYS A 500 -27.96 -3.11 6.82
C LYS A 500 -29.21 -2.26 6.98
N TYR A 501 -29.06 -1.01 7.41
CA TYR A 501 -30.21 -0.12 7.57
C TYR A 501 -30.63 0.49 6.22
N GLU A 502 -31.90 0.28 5.82
CA GLU A 502 -32.49 0.88 4.59
C GLU A 502 -32.32 2.41 4.51
N VAL A 503 -32.42 3.07 5.67
CA VAL A 503 -32.21 4.54 5.77
C VAL A 503 -30.81 4.93 5.35
N THR A 504 -29.80 4.15 5.71
CA THR A 504 -28.40 4.41 5.34
C THR A 504 -28.19 4.31 3.83
N LEU A 505 -28.74 3.27 3.20
CA LEU A 505 -28.66 3.08 1.74
C LEU A 505 -29.41 4.20 0.99
N ALA A 506 -30.60 4.60 1.44
CA ALA A 506 -31.36 5.69 0.83
C ALA A 506 -30.64 7.04 0.92
N GLN A 507 -30.00 7.32 2.08
CA GLN A 507 -29.18 8.51 2.25
C GLN A 507 -27.95 8.50 1.36
N ALA A 508 -27.21 7.38 1.31
CA ALA A 508 -26.06 7.19 0.45
C ALA A 508 -26.42 7.41 -1.03
N GLY A 509 -27.52 6.82 -1.50
CA GLY A 509 -28.04 7.01 -2.85
C GLY A 509 -28.37 8.46 -3.18
N THR A 510 -28.95 9.18 -2.20
CA THR A 510 -29.26 10.61 -2.36
C THR A 510 -27.99 11.45 -2.50
N VAL A 511 -26.99 11.20 -1.64
CA VAL A 511 -25.70 11.89 -1.65
C VAL A 511 -24.95 11.61 -2.96
N ALA A 512 -24.84 10.35 -3.36
CA ALA A 512 -24.12 9.94 -4.57
C ALA A 512 -24.80 10.48 -5.85
N THR A 513 -26.13 10.46 -5.91
CA THR A 513 -26.88 11.05 -7.05
C THR A 513 -26.60 12.55 -7.20
N LYS A 514 -26.61 13.30 -6.10
CA LYS A 514 -26.31 14.75 -6.13
C LYS A 514 -24.86 15.02 -6.51
N ALA A 515 -23.91 14.23 -5.98
CA ALA A 515 -22.50 14.38 -6.31
C ALA A 515 -22.24 14.11 -7.80
N LEU A 516 -22.79 13.02 -8.34
CA LEU A 516 -22.67 12.69 -9.76
C LEU A 516 -23.34 13.72 -10.67
N ALA A 517 -24.49 14.28 -10.27
CA ALA A 517 -25.14 15.36 -11.02
C ALA A 517 -24.29 16.64 -11.07
N ALA A 518 -23.49 16.92 -10.04
CA ALA A 518 -22.57 18.05 -10.00
C ALA A 518 -21.25 17.81 -10.78
N ASP A 519 -20.86 16.55 -11.01
CA ASP A 519 -19.64 16.14 -11.72
C ASP A 519 -19.92 14.88 -12.57
N PRO A 520 -20.71 15.00 -13.67
CA PRO A 520 -21.28 13.86 -14.41
C PRO A 520 -20.24 13.03 -15.19
N ASP A 521 -19.06 13.57 -15.42
CA ASP A 521 -17.96 12.88 -16.11
C ASP A 521 -16.93 12.30 -15.12
N ASN A 522 -17.31 12.11 -13.86
CA ASN A 522 -16.47 11.50 -12.85
C ASN A 522 -16.76 9.99 -12.73
N PRO A 523 -15.88 9.11 -13.23
CA PRO A 523 -16.11 7.66 -13.20
C PRO A 523 -16.16 7.09 -11.79
N SER A 524 -15.44 7.69 -10.84
CA SER A 524 -15.45 7.22 -9.45
C SER A 524 -16.80 7.46 -8.76
N LEU A 525 -17.43 8.62 -9.01
CA LEU A 525 -18.79 8.92 -8.50
C LEU A 525 -19.84 8.01 -9.14
N ALA A 526 -19.68 7.68 -10.44
CA ALA A 526 -20.51 6.70 -11.10
C ALA A 526 -20.40 5.32 -10.45
N GLY A 527 -19.18 4.87 -10.14
CA GLY A 527 -18.95 3.58 -9.46
C GLY A 527 -19.51 3.53 -8.04
N ILE A 528 -19.44 4.62 -7.26
CA ILE A 528 -20.09 4.68 -5.94
C ILE A 528 -21.61 4.51 -6.07
N LEU A 529 -22.25 5.27 -6.96
CA LEU A 529 -23.69 5.16 -7.17
C LEU A 529 -24.10 3.80 -7.75
N GLU A 530 -23.26 3.19 -8.59
CA GLU A 530 -23.42 1.83 -9.10
C GLU A 530 -23.49 0.82 -7.95
N GLY A 531 -22.50 0.83 -7.04
CA GLY A 531 -22.48 -0.06 -5.87
C GLY A 531 -23.74 0.07 -5.01
N ILE A 532 -24.16 1.30 -4.72
CA ILE A 532 -25.39 1.58 -3.96
C ILE A 532 -26.63 1.05 -4.70
N LYS A 533 -26.70 1.17 -6.03
CA LYS A 533 -27.80 0.62 -6.82
C LYS A 533 -27.82 -0.91 -6.80
N LEU A 534 -26.67 -1.55 -6.81
CA LEU A 534 -26.56 -3.02 -6.64
C LEU A 534 -27.09 -3.46 -5.27
N ASP A 535 -26.78 -2.73 -4.22
CA ASP A 535 -27.22 -3.04 -2.86
C ASP A 535 -28.73 -2.75 -2.63
N THR A 536 -29.28 -1.80 -3.39
CA THR A 536 -30.74 -1.50 -3.37
C THR A 536 -31.54 -2.33 -4.36
N GLY A 537 -30.90 -3.22 -5.15
CA GLY A 537 -31.56 -4.08 -6.13
C GLY A 537 -31.89 -3.46 -7.48
N ASP A 538 -31.48 -2.20 -7.73
CA ASP A 538 -31.61 -1.57 -9.05
C ASP A 538 -30.48 -1.97 -9.99
N ILE A 539 -30.50 -3.25 -10.42
CA ILE A 539 -29.42 -3.84 -11.19
C ILE A 539 -29.28 -3.21 -12.59
N GLU A 540 -30.40 -2.86 -13.24
CA GLU A 540 -30.34 -2.18 -14.54
C GLU A 540 -29.78 -0.77 -14.44
N GLY A 541 -30.12 -0.03 -13.36
CA GLY A 541 -29.53 1.27 -13.07
C GLY A 541 -28.04 1.17 -12.80
N ALA A 542 -27.58 0.12 -12.12
CA ALA A 542 -26.18 -0.15 -11.91
C ALA A 542 -25.45 -0.44 -13.24
N LEU A 543 -26.04 -1.25 -14.13
CA LEU A 543 -25.49 -1.53 -15.45
C LEU A 543 -25.29 -0.26 -16.29
N ALA A 544 -26.25 0.65 -16.25
CA ALA A 544 -26.13 1.93 -16.97
C ALA A 544 -24.94 2.76 -16.48
N LEU A 545 -24.67 2.76 -15.18
CA LEU A 545 -23.55 3.48 -14.56
C LEU A 545 -22.20 2.80 -14.86
N ALA A 546 -22.13 1.45 -14.79
CA ALA A 546 -20.93 0.68 -15.15
C ALA A 546 -20.54 0.96 -16.61
N ARG A 547 -21.49 0.94 -17.54
CA ARG A 547 -21.26 1.28 -18.94
C ARG A 547 -20.77 2.72 -19.11
N ARG A 548 -21.39 3.68 -18.41
CA ARG A 548 -20.95 5.07 -18.43
C ARG A 548 -19.51 5.21 -17.93
N ALA A 549 -19.16 4.58 -16.83
CA ALA A 549 -17.78 4.58 -16.32
C ALA A 549 -16.80 3.96 -17.34
N GLY A 550 -17.16 2.86 -17.97
CA GLY A 550 -16.37 2.22 -19.04
C GLY A 550 -16.16 3.11 -20.28
N GLU A 551 -17.15 3.93 -20.66
CA GLU A 551 -17.00 4.94 -21.73
C GLU A 551 -16.01 6.05 -21.35
N LEU A 552 -15.99 6.44 -20.09
CA LEU A 552 -15.06 7.45 -19.58
C LEU A 552 -13.61 6.90 -19.49
N LEU A 553 -13.45 5.63 -19.12
CA LEU A 553 -12.17 4.93 -18.95
C LEU A 553 -12.14 3.57 -19.67
N PRO A 554 -12.17 3.51 -21.01
CA PRO A 554 -12.39 2.26 -21.75
C PRO A 554 -11.28 1.20 -21.62
N ARG A 555 -10.13 1.56 -21.04
CA ARG A 555 -9.04 0.62 -20.72
C ARG A 555 -8.92 0.35 -19.24
N ASP A 556 -9.92 0.69 -18.46
CA ASP A 556 -10.06 0.21 -17.10
C ASP A 556 -10.78 -1.15 -17.13
N PHE A 557 -9.99 -2.21 -17.18
CA PHE A 557 -10.54 -3.56 -17.28
C PHE A 557 -11.23 -4.03 -15.99
N ALA A 558 -11.03 -3.35 -14.86
CA ALA A 558 -11.83 -3.57 -13.66
C ALA A 558 -13.30 -3.18 -13.92
N LEU A 559 -13.55 -2.06 -14.60
CA LEU A 559 -14.90 -1.66 -15.00
C LEU A 559 -15.54 -2.67 -15.97
N SER A 560 -14.74 -3.29 -16.84
CA SER A 560 -15.24 -4.38 -17.71
C SER A 560 -15.61 -5.64 -16.91
N ALA A 561 -14.85 -5.96 -15.87
CA ALA A 561 -15.17 -7.05 -14.94
C ALA A 561 -16.46 -6.77 -14.16
N ASP A 562 -16.64 -5.52 -13.69
CA ASP A 562 -17.86 -5.09 -12.99
C ASP A 562 -19.08 -5.15 -13.92
N GLU A 563 -18.99 -4.60 -15.14
CA GLU A 563 -20.05 -4.71 -16.15
C GLU A 563 -20.44 -6.17 -16.41
N ALA A 564 -19.46 -7.05 -16.61
CA ALA A 564 -19.71 -8.47 -16.85
C ALA A 564 -20.39 -9.13 -15.64
N SER A 565 -19.98 -8.80 -14.44
CA SER A 565 -20.59 -9.31 -13.19
C SER A 565 -22.04 -8.87 -13.04
N ILE A 566 -22.36 -7.62 -13.39
CA ILE A 566 -23.73 -7.08 -13.37
C ILE A 566 -24.58 -7.78 -14.45
N LEU A 567 -24.06 -7.95 -15.67
CA LEU A 567 -24.74 -8.66 -16.75
C LEU A 567 -25.07 -10.11 -16.38
N MET A 568 -24.17 -10.79 -15.67
CA MET A 568 -24.43 -12.14 -15.13
C MET A 568 -25.55 -12.15 -14.09
N ARG A 569 -25.67 -11.10 -13.26
CA ARG A 569 -26.79 -10.98 -12.31
C ARG A 569 -28.14 -10.77 -13.00
N LEU A 570 -28.13 -10.22 -14.22
CA LEU A 570 -29.31 -10.03 -15.10
C LEU A 570 -29.58 -11.23 -16.03
N ASP A 571 -28.84 -12.34 -15.86
CA ASP A 571 -28.87 -13.50 -16.77
C ASP A 571 -28.53 -13.18 -18.24
N ARG A 572 -27.91 -12.01 -18.51
CA ARG A 572 -27.45 -11.57 -19.85
C ARG A 572 -26.07 -12.13 -20.16
N ASN A 573 -25.95 -13.47 -20.11
CA ASN A 573 -24.68 -14.18 -20.15
C ASN A 573 -23.91 -14.02 -21.48
N ASP A 574 -24.59 -13.87 -22.60
CA ASP A 574 -23.93 -13.68 -23.92
C ASP A 574 -23.24 -12.29 -23.97
N GLU A 575 -23.86 -11.27 -23.40
CA GLU A 575 -23.27 -9.92 -23.29
C GLU A 575 -22.10 -9.93 -22.32
N ALA A 576 -22.23 -10.57 -21.18
CA ALA A 576 -21.15 -10.72 -20.20
C ALA A 576 -19.91 -11.39 -20.84
N LYS A 577 -20.13 -12.47 -21.59
CA LYS A 577 -19.08 -13.16 -22.34
C LYS A 577 -18.41 -12.22 -23.35
N ALA A 578 -19.20 -11.46 -24.10
CA ALA A 578 -18.67 -10.53 -25.10
C ALA A 578 -17.79 -9.46 -24.46
N VAL A 579 -18.20 -8.88 -23.32
CA VAL A 579 -17.42 -7.88 -22.54
C VAL A 579 -16.09 -8.50 -22.07
N LEU A 580 -16.12 -9.69 -21.45
CA LEU A 580 -14.94 -10.37 -20.95
C LEU A 580 -13.96 -10.73 -22.08
N MET A 581 -14.45 -11.30 -23.18
CA MET A 581 -13.59 -11.68 -24.31
C MET A 581 -13.03 -10.45 -25.04
N ASN A 582 -13.77 -9.35 -25.11
CA ASN A 582 -13.25 -8.08 -25.62
C ASN A 582 -12.13 -7.53 -24.73
N ALA A 583 -12.30 -7.56 -23.41
CA ALA A 583 -11.26 -7.14 -22.46
C ALA A 583 -9.98 -7.99 -22.63
N VAL A 584 -10.10 -9.32 -22.72
CA VAL A 584 -8.98 -10.23 -22.98
C VAL A 584 -8.31 -9.90 -24.33
N GLY A 585 -9.09 -9.71 -25.40
CA GLY A 585 -8.59 -9.37 -26.74
C GLY A 585 -7.91 -7.99 -26.79
N SER A 586 -8.30 -7.08 -25.92
CA SER A 586 -7.70 -5.74 -25.77
C SER A 586 -6.45 -5.71 -24.88
N GLY A 587 -6.01 -6.88 -24.38
CA GLY A 587 -4.78 -7.02 -23.59
C GLY A 587 -4.98 -6.79 -22.10
N ALA A 588 -6.19 -7.05 -21.59
CA ALA A 588 -6.41 -7.08 -20.14
C ALA A 588 -5.49 -8.08 -19.47
N ASP A 589 -5.06 -7.73 -18.26
CA ASP A 589 -4.37 -8.66 -17.41
C ASP A 589 -5.33 -9.78 -16.97
N LEU A 590 -5.01 -11.02 -17.36
CA LEU A 590 -5.83 -12.16 -17.01
C LEU A 590 -5.90 -12.42 -15.51
N ASP A 591 -4.88 -12.02 -14.75
CA ASP A 591 -4.90 -12.13 -13.31
C ASP A 591 -6.00 -11.29 -12.66
N MET A 592 -6.32 -10.14 -13.26
CA MET A 592 -7.43 -9.30 -12.83
C MET A 592 -8.79 -9.89 -13.21
N LEU A 593 -8.90 -10.47 -14.42
CA LEU A 593 -10.16 -11.04 -14.94
C LEU A 593 -10.44 -12.47 -14.44
N ALA A 594 -9.43 -13.18 -13.93
CA ALA A 594 -9.53 -14.58 -13.55
C ALA A 594 -10.71 -14.91 -12.63
N PRO A 595 -11.01 -14.13 -11.56
CA PRO A 595 -12.16 -14.40 -10.69
C PRO A 595 -13.49 -14.33 -11.45
N VAL A 596 -13.67 -13.30 -12.27
CA VAL A 596 -14.94 -13.09 -13.02
C VAL A 596 -15.08 -14.09 -14.14
N LEU A 597 -13.99 -14.46 -14.82
CA LEU A 597 -14.00 -15.54 -15.81
C LEU A 597 -14.37 -16.88 -15.18
N SER A 598 -13.81 -17.18 -14.00
CA SER A 598 -14.15 -18.39 -13.24
C SER A 598 -15.64 -18.42 -12.85
N ASP A 599 -16.15 -17.31 -12.31
CA ASP A 599 -17.58 -17.18 -11.95
C ASP A 599 -18.48 -17.34 -13.18
N PHE A 600 -18.12 -16.72 -14.31
CA PHE A 600 -18.85 -16.83 -15.57
C PHE A 600 -19.02 -18.29 -16.02
N TRP A 601 -17.92 -19.04 -16.14
CA TRP A 601 -18.01 -20.44 -16.59
C TRP A 601 -18.69 -21.36 -15.58
N THR A 602 -18.56 -21.05 -14.28
CA THR A 602 -19.22 -21.82 -13.22
C THR A 602 -20.73 -21.58 -13.24
N ARG A 603 -21.21 -20.34 -13.30
CA ARG A 603 -22.63 -19.98 -13.36
C ARG A 603 -23.31 -20.50 -14.61
N THR A 604 -22.66 -20.34 -15.75
CA THR A 604 -23.19 -20.80 -17.04
C THR A 604 -23.00 -22.30 -17.28
N LYS A 605 -22.30 -23.00 -16.38
CA LYS A 605 -21.92 -24.43 -16.50
C LYS A 605 -21.13 -24.75 -17.77
N GLN A 606 -20.44 -23.75 -18.33
CA GLN A 606 -19.63 -23.90 -19.55
C GLN A 606 -18.20 -24.37 -19.23
N TYR A 607 -18.07 -25.37 -18.33
CA TYR A 607 -16.79 -25.85 -17.81
C TYR A 607 -15.81 -26.27 -18.89
N SER A 608 -16.30 -27.00 -19.93
CA SER A 608 -15.45 -27.48 -21.03
C SER A 608 -14.80 -26.34 -21.83
N GLU A 609 -15.53 -25.24 -22.02
CA GLU A 609 -14.99 -24.05 -22.67
C GLU A 609 -13.98 -23.35 -21.81
N GLY A 610 -14.31 -23.16 -20.52
CA GLY A 610 -13.41 -22.55 -19.53
C GLY A 610 -12.10 -23.32 -19.38
N LEU A 611 -12.16 -24.64 -19.27
CA LEU A 611 -10.99 -25.50 -19.20
C LEU A 611 -10.12 -25.37 -20.45
N LYS A 612 -10.73 -25.42 -21.65
CA LYS A 612 -10.00 -25.23 -22.92
C LYS A 612 -9.30 -23.85 -22.98
N PHE A 613 -9.99 -22.81 -22.54
CA PHE A 613 -9.40 -21.46 -22.51
C PHE A 613 -8.22 -21.41 -21.54
N MET A 614 -8.38 -21.90 -20.31
CA MET A 614 -7.31 -21.94 -19.30
C MET A 614 -6.12 -22.79 -19.74
N ASP A 615 -6.35 -23.95 -20.36
CA ASP A 615 -5.30 -24.80 -20.92
C ASP A 615 -4.49 -24.04 -21.98
N GLY A 616 -5.16 -23.25 -22.83
CA GLY A 616 -4.50 -22.41 -23.84
C GLY A 616 -3.65 -21.30 -23.23
N GLU A 617 -4.09 -20.67 -22.14
CA GLU A 617 -3.34 -19.61 -21.46
C GLU A 617 -2.18 -20.18 -20.60
N ILE A 618 -2.41 -21.30 -19.92
CA ILE A 618 -1.37 -22.02 -19.17
C ILE A 618 -0.25 -22.51 -20.11
N ALA A 619 -0.60 -22.97 -21.33
CA ALA A 619 0.42 -23.36 -22.31
C ALA A 619 1.36 -22.22 -22.71
N LYS A 620 0.86 -20.96 -22.72
CA LYS A 620 1.67 -19.75 -22.95
C LYS A 620 2.50 -19.35 -21.72
N ARG A 621 1.99 -19.62 -20.51
CA ARG A 621 2.56 -19.22 -19.22
C ARG A 621 2.48 -20.37 -18.19
N PRO A 622 3.28 -21.47 -18.37
CA PRO A 622 3.14 -22.69 -17.54
C PRO A 622 3.36 -22.48 -16.02
N GLY A 623 4.06 -21.43 -15.65
CA GLY A 623 4.31 -21.07 -14.24
C GLY A 623 3.25 -20.18 -13.59
N ASP A 624 2.17 -19.84 -14.31
CA ASP A 624 1.12 -18.96 -13.79
C ASP A 624 0.22 -19.74 -12.80
N ILE A 625 0.47 -19.49 -11.51
CA ILE A 625 -0.21 -20.18 -10.41
C ILE A 625 -1.70 -19.83 -10.38
N ARG A 626 -2.06 -18.57 -10.65
CA ARG A 626 -3.45 -18.10 -10.60
C ARG A 626 -4.32 -18.80 -11.68
N MET A 627 -3.80 -18.89 -12.89
CA MET A 627 -4.50 -19.62 -13.97
C MET A 627 -4.68 -21.10 -13.63
N ARG A 628 -3.69 -21.73 -12.99
CA ARG A 628 -3.77 -23.12 -12.53
C ARG A 628 -4.81 -23.30 -11.42
N ILE A 629 -4.97 -22.34 -10.52
CA ILE A 629 -6.01 -22.34 -9.47
C ILE A 629 -7.40 -22.23 -10.11
N VAL A 630 -7.60 -21.29 -11.03
CA VAL A 630 -8.88 -21.14 -11.75
C VAL A 630 -9.23 -22.43 -12.49
N ARG A 631 -8.27 -23.02 -13.21
CA ARG A 631 -8.47 -24.31 -13.89
C ARG A 631 -8.88 -25.41 -12.90
N ALA A 632 -8.22 -25.51 -11.75
CA ALA A 632 -8.55 -26.49 -10.72
C ALA A 632 -9.97 -26.27 -10.15
N GLY A 633 -10.37 -25.01 -9.94
CA GLY A 633 -11.74 -24.64 -9.56
C GLY A 633 -12.79 -25.08 -10.58
N LEU A 634 -12.52 -24.90 -11.88
CA LEU A 634 -13.41 -25.35 -12.96
C LEU A 634 -13.53 -26.89 -13.01
N LEU A 635 -12.44 -27.64 -12.72
CA LEU A 635 -12.50 -29.10 -12.58
C LEU A 635 -13.43 -29.51 -11.45
N SER A 636 -13.29 -28.89 -10.29
CA SER A 636 -14.18 -29.16 -9.14
C SER A 636 -15.65 -28.82 -9.45
N GLY A 637 -15.89 -27.66 -10.08
CA GLY A 637 -17.22 -27.23 -10.52
C GLY A 637 -17.86 -28.19 -11.54
N SER A 638 -17.06 -28.84 -12.38
CA SER A 638 -17.53 -29.86 -13.34
C SER A 638 -17.78 -31.24 -12.71
N GLY A 639 -17.42 -31.41 -11.44
CA GLY A 639 -17.56 -32.67 -10.69
C GLY A 639 -16.30 -33.55 -10.69
N ASP A 640 -15.21 -33.12 -11.31
CA ASP A 640 -13.92 -33.81 -11.26
C ASP A 640 -13.14 -33.39 -10.00
N ASP A 641 -13.65 -33.73 -8.83
CA ASP A 641 -13.00 -33.43 -7.53
C ASP A 641 -11.61 -34.11 -7.42
N ALA A 642 -11.40 -35.25 -8.06
CA ALA A 642 -10.11 -35.92 -8.03
C ALA A 642 -9.04 -35.18 -8.85
N GLY A 643 -9.41 -34.75 -10.06
CA GLY A 643 -8.55 -33.92 -10.91
C GLY A 643 -8.27 -32.55 -10.28
N ALA A 644 -9.28 -31.92 -9.66
CA ALA A 644 -9.14 -30.66 -8.94
C ALA A 644 -8.18 -30.78 -7.76
N LEU A 645 -8.34 -31.82 -6.91
CA LEU A 645 -7.46 -32.04 -5.75
C LEU A 645 -6.00 -32.28 -6.19
N ALA A 646 -5.79 -33.05 -7.27
CA ALA A 646 -4.46 -33.27 -7.82
C ALA A 646 -3.83 -31.95 -8.32
N ALA A 647 -4.63 -31.09 -8.98
CA ALA A 647 -4.18 -29.79 -9.47
C ALA A 647 -3.85 -28.83 -8.31
N PHE A 648 -4.68 -28.72 -7.27
CA PHE A 648 -4.39 -27.89 -6.08
C PHE A 648 -3.16 -28.37 -5.32
N LYS A 649 -2.99 -29.69 -5.14
CA LYS A 649 -1.76 -30.24 -4.56
C LYS A 649 -0.53 -29.95 -5.41
N GLY A 650 -0.67 -29.92 -6.73
CA GLY A 650 0.39 -29.49 -7.65
C GLY A 650 0.76 -28.02 -7.49
N VAL A 651 -0.23 -27.15 -7.24
CA VAL A 651 0.03 -25.73 -6.88
C VAL A 651 0.77 -25.64 -5.56
N LEU A 652 0.32 -26.35 -4.53
CA LEU A 652 0.97 -26.35 -3.19
C LEU A 652 2.39 -26.94 -3.20
N ALA A 653 2.70 -27.84 -4.12
CA ALA A 653 4.07 -28.34 -4.31
C ALA A 653 5.01 -27.26 -4.87
N ASP A 654 4.52 -26.40 -5.73
CA ASP A 654 5.27 -25.28 -6.32
C ASP A 654 5.27 -24.04 -5.43
N ASP A 655 4.18 -23.79 -4.71
CA ASP A 655 3.97 -22.68 -3.78
C ASP A 655 3.22 -23.16 -2.52
N PRO A 656 3.94 -23.68 -1.52
CA PRO A 656 3.34 -24.13 -0.25
C PRO A 656 2.63 -23.02 0.54
N SER A 657 2.87 -21.75 0.19
CA SER A 657 2.25 -20.59 0.85
C SER A 657 0.89 -20.20 0.25
N ASN A 658 0.42 -20.89 -0.76
CA ASN A 658 -0.81 -20.56 -1.47
C ASN A 658 -2.05 -20.95 -0.66
N GLU A 659 -2.70 -19.95 -0.08
CA GLU A 659 -3.87 -20.13 0.79
C GLU A 659 -5.10 -20.64 0.00
N ASP A 660 -5.36 -20.09 -1.19
CA ASP A 660 -6.51 -20.49 -2.02
C ASP A 660 -6.45 -21.97 -2.41
N ALA A 661 -5.26 -22.43 -2.81
CA ALA A 661 -5.06 -23.83 -3.17
C ALA A 661 -5.20 -24.75 -1.96
N LEU A 662 -4.75 -24.32 -0.77
CA LEU A 662 -4.90 -25.10 0.45
C LEU A 662 -6.36 -25.21 0.87
N GLU A 663 -7.07 -24.09 0.95
CA GLU A 663 -8.47 -24.08 1.39
C GLU A 663 -9.35 -24.93 0.46
N ALA A 664 -9.13 -24.82 -0.87
CA ALA A 664 -9.83 -25.64 -1.84
C ALA A 664 -9.50 -27.13 -1.69
N ALA A 665 -8.23 -27.49 -1.50
CA ALA A 665 -7.83 -28.89 -1.29
C ALA A 665 -8.42 -29.46 -0.01
N VAL A 666 -8.36 -28.72 1.12
CA VAL A 666 -8.94 -29.10 2.40
C VAL A 666 -10.45 -29.27 2.28
N ALA A 667 -11.15 -28.37 1.59
CA ALA A 667 -12.60 -28.46 1.36
C ALA A 667 -12.99 -29.75 0.61
N ILE A 668 -12.23 -30.09 -0.46
CA ILE A 668 -12.48 -31.33 -1.23
C ILE A 668 -12.23 -32.56 -0.38
N ILE A 669 -11.11 -32.62 0.36
CA ILE A 669 -10.74 -33.75 1.21
C ILE A 669 -11.80 -33.93 2.32
N THR A 670 -12.25 -32.85 2.93
CA THR A 670 -13.29 -32.86 3.99
C THR A 670 -14.63 -33.34 3.44
N LYS A 671 -15.04 -32.87 2.23
CA LYS A 671 -16.25 -33.32 1.53
C LYS A 671 -16.23 -34.83 1.27
N GLN A 672 -15.05 -35.41 1.01
CA GLN A 672 -14.84 -36.84 0.82
C GLN A 672 -14.84 -37.66 2.13
N GLY A 673 -14.93 -37.01 3.29
CA GLY A 673 -14.96 -37.66 4.60
C GLY A 673 -13.57 -38.02 5.16
N HIS A 674 -12.49 -37.52 4.56
CA HIS A 674 -11.11 -37.82 4.94
C HIS A 674 -10.54 -36.75 5.91
N ALA A 675 -11.16 -36.61 7.10
CA ALA A 675 -10.78 -35.55 8.06
C ALA A 675 -9.32 -35.59 8.50
N ASP A 676 -8.77 -36.82 8.68
CA ASP A 676 -7.37 -37.01 9.08
C ASP A 676 -6.38 -36.52 8.00
N ASP A 677 -6.70 -36.74 6.70
CA ASP A 677 -5.88 -36.27 5.59
C ASP A 677 -5.94 -34.73 5.48
N ALA A 678 -7.09 -34.13 5.75
CA ALA A 678 -7.25 -32.68 5.81
C ALA A 678 -6.41 -32.06 6.93
N ALA A 679 -6.46 -32.67 8.13
CA ALA A 679 -5.64 -32.28 9.27
C ALA A 679 -4.13 -32.44 9.01
N ALA A 680 -3.73 -33.55 8.37
CA ALA A 680 -2.34 -33.79 7.99
C ALA A 680 -1.82 -32.77 6.97
N LEU A 681 -2.65 -32.41 5.97
CA LEU A 681 -2.33 -31.38 4.99
C LEU A 681 -2.16 -30.01 5.67
N SER A 682 -3.09 -29.62 6.54
CA SER A 682 -3.02 -28.38 7.31
C SER A 682 -1.76 -28.30 8.17
N LEU A 683 -1.43 -29.36 8.90
CA LEU A 683 -0.23 -29.41 9.76
C LEU A 683 1.06 -29.29 8.93
N SER A 684 1.11 -29.97 7.78
CA SER A 684 2.30 -29.94 6.92
C SER A 684 2.54 -28.59 6.23
N THR A 685 1.48 -27.82 5.98
CA THR A 685 1.55 -26.52 5.31
C THR A 685 1.60 -25.33 6.29
N ALA A 686 1.24 -25.53 7.55
CA ALA A 686 1.19 -24.44 8.55
C ALA A 686 2.51 -23.62 8.63
N PRO A 687 3.71 -24.21 8.61
CA PRO A 687 4.96 -23.45 8.64
C PRO A 687 5.15 -22.57 7.39
N SER A 688 4.57 -22.95 6.25
CA SER A 688 4.62 -22.19 5.00
C SER A 688 3.50 -21.16 4.86
N GLN A 689 2.49 -21.24 5.73
CA GLN A 689 1.30 -20.38 5.73
C GLN A 689 1.08 -19.72 7.10
N PRO A 690 2.06 -18.99 7.64
CA PRO A 690 1.95 -18.40 8.97
C PRO A 690 0.89 -17.28 9.06
N ARG A 691 0.18 -16.98 7.97
CA ARG A 691 -0.86 -15.96 7.86
C ARG A 691 -2.26 -16.52 7.67
N ASN A 692 -2.38 -17.82 7.56
CA ASN A 692 -3.66 -18.50 7.41
C ASN A 692 -4.17 -18.93 8.78
N GLN A 693 -4.96 -18.03 9.44
CA GLN A 693 -5.52 -18.31 10.77
C GLN A 693 -6.31 -19.62 10.81
N ALA A 694 -7.15 -19.85 9.80
CA ALA A 694 -7.96 -21.07 9.74
C ALA A 694 -7.07 -22.32 9.65
N ASN A 695 -5.97 -22.26 8.88
CA ASN A 695 -5.02 -23.36 8.79
C ASN A 695 -4.26 -23.57 10.09
N SER A 696 -3.81 -22.50 10.74
CA SER A 696 -3.13 -22.58 12.05
C SER A 696 -4.04 -23.16 13.13
N LEU A 697 -5.32 -22.79 13.16
CA LEU A 697 -6.30 -23.37 14.09
C LEU A 697 -6.56 -24.86 13.79
N ARG A 698 -6.62 -25.26 12.53
CA ARG A 698 -6.73 -26.70 12.17
C ARG A 698 -5.48 -27.47 12.58
N ALA A 699 -4.30 -26.89 12.37
CA ALA A 699 -3.04 -27.49 12.79
C ALA A 699 -2.95 -27.62 14.33
N ALA A 700 -3.37 -26.62 15.09
CA ALA A 700 -3.44 -26.67 16.53
C ALA A 700 -4.33 -27.84 17.01
N LYS A 701 -5.53 -27.99 16.43
CA LYS A 701 -6.43 -29.13 16.72
C LYS A 701 -5.79 -30.49 16.38
N ALA A 702 -5.03 -30.55 15.29
CA ALA A 702 -4.33 -31.78 14.92
C ALA A 702 -3.20 -32.12 15.92
N CYS A 703 -2.51 -31.13 16.47
CA CYS A 703 -1.53 -31.30 17.55
C CYS A 703 -2.20 -31.74 18.86
N GLU A 704 -3.33 -31.13 19.23
CA GLU A 704 -4.14 -31.52 20.41
C GLU A 704 -4.55 -33.01 20.32
N ALA A 705 -5.06 -33.46 19.18
CA ALA A 705 -5.43 -34.86 18.95
C ALA A 705 -4.26 -35.83 19.10
N LYS A 706 -3.02 -35.38 18.86
CA LYS A 706 -1.77 -36.15 19.02
C LYS A 706 -1.13 -35.97 20.40
N SER A 707 -1.75 -35.20 21.31
CA SER A 707 -1.19 -34.82 22.61
C SER A 707 0.16 -34.07 22.51
N ASP A 708 0.36 -33.33 21.42
CA ASP A 708 1.51 -32.47 21.20
C ASP A 708 1.19 -31.03 21.69
N ALA A 709 1.38 -30.81 22.98
CA ALA A 709 1.02 -29.55 23.63
C ALA A 709 1.86 -28.35 23.18
N GLU A 710 3.16 -28.55 22.89
CA GLU A 710 4.03 -27.48 22.39
C GLU A 710 3.66 -27.12 20.95
N GLY A 711 3.44 -28.10 20.08
CA GLY A 711 2.99 -27.86 18.71
C GLY A 711 1.59 -27.21 18.66
N GLU A 712 0.71 -27.55 19.59
CA GLU A 712 -0.60 -26.91 19.72
C GLU A 712 -0.45 -25.42 20.06
N VAL A 713 0.31 -25.07 21.09
CA VAL A 713 0.55 -23.67 21.48
C VAL A 713 1.21 -22.89 20.35
N ALA A 714 2.24 -23.41 19.72
CA ALA A 714 2.93 -22.75 18.62
C ALA A 714 1.98 -22.43 17.43
N ASN A 715 1.04 -23.33 17.13
CA ASN A 715 0.03 -23.06 16.08
C ASN A 715 -1.05 -22.07 16.54
N LEU A 716 -1.40 -22.04 17.82
CA LEU A 716 -2.30 -21.03 18.37
C LEU A 716 -1.67 -19.63 18.36
N GLU A 717 -0.41 -19.49 18.80
CA GLU A 717 0.36 -18.24 18.69
C GLU A 717 0.48 -17.76 17.23
N THR A 718 0.64 -18.70 16.29
CA THR A 718 0.62 -18.38 14.86
C THR A 718 -0.77 -17.90 14.42
N ALA A 719 -1.85 -18.48 14.92
CA ALA A 719 -3.21 -18.07 14.61
C ALA A 719 -3.53 -16.65 15.15
N GLU A 720 -3.00 -16.30 16.31
CA GLU A 720 -3.09 -14.96 16.90
C GLU A 720 -2.49 -13.88 15.95
N LEU A 721 -1.36 -14.17 15.35
CA LEU A 721 -0.70 -13.25 14.40
C LEU A 721 -1.37 -13.20 13.03
N SER A 722 -2.37 -14.03 12.76
CA SER A 722 -2.96 -14.23 11.43
C SER A 722 -4.36 -13.67 11.28
N GLY A 723 -4.97 -13.18 12.36
CA GLY A 723 -6.31 -12.62 12.33
C GLY A 723 -6.87 -12.33 13.72
N PRO A 724 -8.06 -11.73 13.81
CA PRO A 724 -8.62 -11.27 15.07
C PRO A 724 -8.87 -12.44 16.03
N VAL A 725 -8.49 -12.19 17.27
CA VAL A 725 -8.70 -13.11 18.37
C VAL A 725 -9.57 -12.46 19.47
N THR A 726 -10.17 -13.30 20.31
CA THR A 726 -11.02 -12.87 21.44
C THR A 726 -10.27 -13.00 22.76
N SER A 727 -10.78 -12.36 23.80
CA SER A 727 -10.26 -12.56 25.16
C SER A 727 -10.31 -14.03 25.59
N THR A 728 -11.32 -14.77 25.16
CA THR A 728 -11.44 -16.22 25.43
C THR A 728 -10.36 -17.04 24.70
N PHE A 729 -9.97 -16.63 23.50
CA PHE A 729 -8.85 -17.26 22.79
C PHE A 729 -7.55 -17.08 23.56
N GLU A 730 -7.22 -15.84 23.94
CA GLU A 730 -6.03 -15.50 24.72
C GLU A 730 -6.00 -16.25 26.05
N LEU A 731 -7.14 -16.33 26.75
CA LEU A 731 -7.27 -17.11 27.96
C LEU A 731 -6.99 -18.61 27.74
N THR A 732 -7.42 -19.14 26.60
CA THR A 732 -7.16 -20.54 26.24
C THR A 732 -5.67 -20.80 26.04
N VAL A 733 -4.97 -19.91 25.33
CA VAL A 733 -3.51 -19.98 25.12
C VAL A 733 -2.79 -19.87 26.47
N ALA A 734 -3.17 -18.91 27.31
CA ALA A 734 -2.59 -18.72 28.64
C ALA A 734 -2.71 -19.99 29.51
N LEU A 735 -3.87 -20.65 29.53
CA LEU A 735 -4.08 -21.87 30.29
C LEU A 735 -3.22 -23.04 29.80
N LYS A 736 -2.95 -23.11 28.49
CA LYS A 736 -2.06 -24.12 27.91
C LYS A 736 -0.59 -23.84 28.28
N LEU A 737 -0.17 -22.59 28.18
CA LEU A 737 1.17 -22.12 28.60
C LEU A 737 1.43 -22.37 30.10
N TYR A 738 0.42 -22.14 30.96
CA TYR A 738 0.50 -22.45 32.37
C TYR A 738 0.80 -23.94 32.62
N LYS A 739 0.14 -24.84 31.87
CA LYS A 739 0.39 -26.29 31.97
C LYS A 739 1.80 -26.69 31.52
N LEU A 740 2.41 -25.91 30.62
CA LEU A 740 3.77 -26.08 30.15
C LEU A 740 4.82 -25.42 31.06
N GLY A 741 4.39 -24.68 32.09
CA GLY A 741 5.27 -23.96 33.00
C GLY A 741 5.87 -22.67 32.39
N ARG A 742 5.37 -22.19 31.25
CA ARG A 742 5.79 -20.95 30.57
C ARG A 742 5.08 -19.76 31.19
N ASN A 743 5.42 -19.43 32.45
CA ASN A 743 4.65 -18.51 33.28
C ASN A 743 4.69 -17.05 32.78
N TYR A 744 5.82 -16.58 32.21
CA TYR A 744 5.91 -15.23 31.71
C TYR A 744 4.98 -15.06 30.49
N GLU A 745 5.06 -15.91 29.50
CA GLU A 745 4.25 -15.89 28.30
C GLU A 745 2.74 -16.10 28.65
N MET A 746 2.44 -16.97 29.60
CA MET A 746 1.09 -17.09 30.14
C MET A 746 0.54 -15.75 30.66
N MET A 747 1.37 -14.97 31.38
CA MET A 747 0.97 -13.65 31.89
C MET A 747 0.79 -12.62 30.77
N GLU A 748 1.61 -12.68 29.73
CA GLU A 748 1.42 -11.82 28.54
C GLU A 748 0.05 -12.09 27.88
N HIS A 749 -0.30 -13.35 27.62
CA HIS A 749 -1.62 -13.71 27.06
C HIS A 749 -2.79 -13.38 28.00
N LEU A 750 -2.61 -13.49 29.33
CA LEU A 750 -3.64 -13.02 30.28
C LEU A 750 -3.82 -11.49 30.21
N ALA A 751 -2.72 -10.76 30.09
CA ALA A 751 -2.79 -9.30 29.95
C ALA A 751 -3.44 -8.90 28.61
N GLN A 752 -3.15 -9.61 27.53
CA GLN A 752 -3.86 -9.45 26.25
C GLN A 752 -5.36 -9.76 26.39
N ALA A 753 -5.72 -10.88 27.02
CA ALA A 753 -7.11 -11.22 27.29
C ALA A 753 -7.84 -10.09 28.03
N GLN A 754 -7.19 -9.46 29.01
CA GLN A 754 -7.77 -8.34 29.76
C GLN A 754 -7.96 -7.11 28.85
N ARG A 755 -7.03 -6.82 27.95
CA ARG A 755 -7.12 -5.68 27.03
C ARG A 755 -8.17 -5.89 25.92
N LEU A 756 -8.39 -7.14 25.51
CA LEU A 756 -9.38 -7.50 24.49
C LEU A 756 -10.81 -7.59 25.04
N SER A 757 -10.97 -7.90 26.31
CA SER A 757 -12.29 -8.15 26.90
C SER A 757 -13.34 -7.04 26.69
N PRO A 758 -12.99 -5.73 26.59
CA PRO A 758 -13.96 -4.69 26.25
C PRO A 758 -14.58 -4.84 24.84
N PHE A 759 -13.86 -5.46 23.90
CA PHE A 759 -14.38 -5.71 22.54
C PHE A 759 -15.34 -6.89 22.46
N ASP A 760 -15.25 -7.84 23.41
CA ASP A 760 -16.15 -8.99 23.50
C ASP A 760 -17.54 -8.61 24.03
N GLY A 761 -17.66 -7.44 24.70
CA GLY A 761 -18.91 -6.87 25.13
C GLY A 761 -19.55 -7.55 26.36
N ASP A 762 -18.81 -8.41 27.08
CA ASP A 762 -19.29 -9.09 28.32
C ASP A 762 -18.53 -8.55 29.56
N PRO A 763 -19.21 -7.72 30.40
CA PRO A 763 -18.61 -7.17 31.60
C PRO A 763 -18.23 -8.23 32.66
N GLU A 764 -18.93 -9.35 32.70
CA GLU A 764 -18.66 -10.42 33.69
C GLU A 764 -17.39 -11.18 33.32
N VAL A 765 -17.17 -11.41 32.01
CA VAL A 765 -15.94 -12.00 31.48
C VAL A 765 -14.76 -11.05 31.76
N THR A 766 -14.91 -9.75 31.50
CA THR A 766 -13.89 -8.73 31.79
C THR A 766 -13.48 -8.73 33.28
N ALA A 767 -14.46 -8.73 34.20
CA ALA A 767 -14.20 -8.76 35.64
C ALA A 767 -13.54 -10.08 36.10
N SER A 768 -13.92 -11.20 35.48
CA SER A 768 -13.36 -12.51 35.79
C SER A 768 -11.91 -12.64 35.33
N ILE A 769 -11.58 -12.13 34.15
CA ILE A 769 -10.20 -12.10 33.63
C ILE A 769 -9.33 -11.22 34.54
N GLY A 770 -9.79 -10.02 34.95
CA GLY A 770 -9.06 -9.15 35.86
C GLY A 770 -8.69 -9.82 37.18
N LYS A 771 -9.64 -10.53 37.80
CA LYS A 771 -9.38 -11.32 39.03
C LYS A 771 -8.37 -12.45 38.79
N LEU A 772 -8.43 -13.11 37.64
CA LEU A 772 -7.49 -14.17 37.29
C LEU A 772 -6.08 -13.61 37.11
N VAL A 773 -5.93 -12.48 36.43
CA VAL A 773 -4.65 -11.78 36.28
C VAL A 773 -4.02 -11.48 37.62
N GLU A 774 -4.77 -10.86 38.56
CA GLU A 774 -4.29 -10.54 39.91
C GLU A 774 -3.86 -11.80 40.68
N ARG A 775 -4.65 -12.86 40.59
CA ARG A 775 -4.35 -14.13 41.25
C ARG A 775 -3.10 -14.78 40.70
N MET A 776 -2.97 -14.87 39.36
CA MET A 776 -1.84 -15.51 38.71
C MET A 776 -0.54 -14.72 38.93
N ARG A 777 -0.60 -13.39 38.95
CA ARG A 777 0.51 -12.52 39.31
C ARG A 777 1.05 -12.81 40.74
N ALA A 778 0.13 -13.03 41.70
CA ALA A 778 0.50 -13.37 43.06
C ALA A 778 1.09 -14.80 43.19
N GLU A 779 0.54 -15.78 42.45
CA GLU A 779 1.00 -17.17 42.48
C GLU A 779 2.33 -17.40 41.77
N THR A 780 2.56 -16.77 40.64
CA THR A 780 3.75 -16.96 39.81
C THR A 780 4.96 -16.18 40.28
N ARG A 781 4.81 -15.26 41.24
CA ARG A 781 5.86 -14.36 41.73
C ARG A 781 6.61 -13.63 40.60
N LEU A 782 5.95 -13.45 39.48
CA LEU A 782 6.43 -12.60 38.41
C LEU A 782 6.30 -11.12 38.82
N PRO A 783 7.22 -10.27 38.41
CA PRO A 783 7.24 -8.87 38.80
C PRO A 783 5.99 -8.09 38.42
#